data_95b6e987832533dd3179c842c01538f4
#
_entry.id   95b6e987832533dd3179c842c01538f4
#
_cell.length_a   1.000
_cell.length_b   1.000
_cell.length_c   1.000
_cell.angle_alpha   90.00
_cell.angle_beta   90.00
_cell.angle_gamma   90.00
#
_symmetry.space_group_name_H-M   'P 1'
#
loop_
_entity.id
_entity.type
_entity.pdbx_description
1 polymer ?
#
loop_
_entity_poly.entity_id
_entity_poly.type
_entity_poly.pdbx_seq_one_letter_code
_entity_poly.pdbx_strand_id
1 'polypeptide(L)'
;MSKEIEDHRVLNPSENEPFSSVLDKHVSRRGVVQGGLGLAAMTMLGGFGLAGCRLDDDDDDNDKPEKRPLTLAFESIAGSLTDAVVVPPGYTAQVVVPWGTAILAGAGSFSDDLDITPGFQAASVGMQHDGMHNFALSDNSASRHLLLAMNNEYIDQGALWFPQGGATNSSDGARPADEVRTEINAHGVTIVELEKAQDGKWSHVEGSPYNKRYTSATPMKLSGPVAGSEYVRTKYSPDGTLTRGTNNNCANGYTPWGTYLTCEENWPAVFVKDEGRTIDDDRLGISAGRGRYGWETAAGDASEVDDEFARFNANPTGASGTEDYRNEPRTFGYIVEIDPYTNERAVKRTALGRFRHEGCWPGKLVAGQPVVFYSGHDSRNEYIYKFVSKEVWDPAYLNQPGKSLDRLAIGDRFMDEGTLYAARFDADGSGEWLPLTPDAVAPDGRTLAAALGLAADDLAGVIIHTADAADLMGATPMDRPEWGTVDPETGDVYMTCTNNSDRTEEGTAAEINNGNAIEDLGAGYASAPVNAANPRPDNGAGQVIRWREGSDATVFNWEVFVFGAAAADPDNLSGLTELNQFASPDGLWYDDRGDGNGILWIQTDNGYGPVTDYTNDQLLAVVPGNVEKSDGDAAVIGSANQVQLRRFAVGPNGCEVTGICATPDKTALFINIQHPGNWPSSDDATVETSGTVRPRASTVVIQREDGGEIGV
;
A
#
# COMPACT_ATOMS: atom_id res chain seq x y z
N MET A 1 -11.31 -12.70 13.04
CA MET A 1 -10.78 -12.46 14.39
C MET A 1 -9.26 -12.31 14.33
N SER A 2 -8.75 -11.43 13.47
CA SER A 2 -7.30 -11.16 13.36
C SER A 2 -6.98 -9.66 13.29
N LYS A 3 -7.88 -8.82 13.75
CA LYS A 3 -7.77 -7.35 13.64
C LYS A 3 -6.90 -6.70 14.72
N GLU A 4 -6.21 -7.44 15.57
CA GLU A 4 -5.54 -6.86 16.72
C GLU A 4 -4.19 -7.51 17.03
N ILE A 5 -3.17 -7.16 16.28
CA ILE A 5 -1.84 -7.01 16.84
C ILE A 5 -1.38 -5.60 16.46
N GLU A 6 -2.10 -4.62 16.95
CA GLU A 6 -1.64 -3.24 16.94
C GLU A 6 -0.67 -3.06 18.10
N ASP A 7 0.51 -2.57 17.79
CA ASP A 7 1.41 -2.08 18.82
C ASP A 7 0.83 -0.76 19.35
N HIS A 8 0.34 -0.78 20.57
CA HIS A 8 -0.28 0.37 21.21
C HIS A 8 0.72 1.43 21.70
N ARG A 9 2.00 1.31 21.34
CA ARG A 9 3.04 2.26 21.75
C ARG A 9 3.39 3.22 20.64
N VAL A 10 2.75 4.35 20.68
CA VAL A 10 3.01 5.43 19.73
C VAL A 10 3.71 6.58 20.44
N LEU A 11 4.76 7.08 19.84
CA LEU A 11 5.61 8.12 20.38
C LEU A 11 5.61 9.33 19.43
N ASN A 12 4.74 10.32 19.67
CA ASN A 12 4.70 11.54 18.87
C ASN A 12 4.37 12.79 19.70
N PRO A 13 5.28 13.78 19.77
CA PRO A 13 5.10 15.01 20.55
C PRO A 13 4.42 16.16 19.79
N SER A 14 3.70 15.92 18.70
CA SER A 14 3.07 16.98 17.90
C SER A 14 2.08 17.83 18.71
N GLU A 15 2.18 19.18 18.58
CA GLU A 15 1.29 20.17 19.21
C GLU A 15 0.21 20.67 18.23
N ASN A 16 -0.47 19.80 17.47
CA ASN A 16 -1.50 20.21 16.54
C ASN A 16 -2.72 20.85 17.22
N GLU A 17 -3.35 21.81 16.54
CA GLU A 17 -4.50 22.55 17.09
C GLU A 17 -5.78 21.69 17.16
N PRO A 18 -6.66 21.91 18.16
CA PRO A 18 -7.96 21.25 18.26
C PRO A 18 -8.89 21.54 17.08
N PHE A 19 -9.72 20.56 16.71
CA PHE A 19 -10.65 20.61 15.57
C PHE A 19 -11.61 21.81 15.58
N SER A 20 -12.10 22.22 16.76
CA SER A 20 -12.98 23.38 16.89
C SER A 20 -12.37 24.68 16.36
N SER A 21 -11.05 24.84 16.47
CA SER A 21 -10.35 25.99 15.94
C SER A 21 -10.16 25.93 14.41
N VAL A 22 -10.16 24.70 13.85
CA VAL A 22 -10.05 24.46 12.40
C VAL A 22 -11.37 24.76 11.70
N LEU A 23 -12.50 24.31 12.25
CA LEU A 23 -13.84 24.63 11.73
C LEU A 23 -14.10 26.13 11.67
N ASP A 24 -13.76 26.86 12.72
CA ASP A 24 -13.93 28.32 12.77
C ASP A 24 -13.08 29.08 11.76
N LYS A 25 -11.92 28.53 11.37
CA LYS A 25 -11.03 29.11 10.35
C LYS A 25 -11.52 28.84 8.92
N HIS A 26 -12.08 27.66 8.66
CA HIS A 26 -12.62 27.31 7.34
C HIS A 26 -13.95 28.05 7.02
N VAL A 27 -14.75 28.39 8.01
CA VAL A 27 -16.01 29.10 7.84
C VAL A 27 -15.81 30.61 7.63
N SER A 28 -14.66 31.18 7.96
CA SER A 28 -14.45 32.64 7.96
C SER A 28 -13.62 33.21 6.79
N ARG A 29 -13.13 32.42 5.86
CA ARG A 29 -12.23 32.89 4.78
C ARG A 29 -12.94 33.23 3.48
N ARG A 30 -13.77 34.26 3.47
CA ARG A 30 -13.99 35.11 2.32
C ARG A 30 -12.90 36.16 2.28
N GLY A 31 -11.91 35.97 1.42
CA GLY A 31 -11.03 37.05 1.01
C GLY A 31 -9.55 36.81 1.18
N VAL A 32 -8.94 36.05 0.31
CA VAL A 32 -7.60 36.33 -0.25
C VAL A 32 -7.40 35.42 -1.47
N VAL A 33 -7.85 35.82 -2.65
CA VAL A 33 -7.14 35.57 -3.91
C VAL A 33 -7.60 36.64 -4.92
N GLN A 34 -6.95 37.77 -4.89
CA GLN A 34 -6.79 38.60 -6.09
C GLN A 34 -5.31 38.95 -6.16
N GLY A 35 -4.63 38.40 -7.10
CA GLY A 35 -3.32 38.90 -7.47
C GLY A 35 -2.35 37.80 -7.97
N GLY A 36 -2.17 37.75 -9.28
CA GLY A 36 -0.97 37.11 -9.81
C GLY A 36 -1.17 36.25 -11.05
N LEU A 37 -1.58 36.85 -12.15
CA LEU A 37 -1.38 36.33 -13.50
C LEU A 37 0.11 36.29 -13.85
N GLY A 38 0.57 35.17 -14.38
CA GLY A 38 1.89 35.06 -14.99
C GLY A 38 2.13 33.71 -15.66
N LEU A 39 1.66 33.61 -16.87
CA LEU A 39 2.05 32.78 -18.02
C LEU A 39 3.34 31.95 -17.92
N ALA A 40 3.27 30.72 -18.34
CA ALA A 40 3.80 30.12 -19.59
C ALA A 40 3.95 28.62 -19.39
N ALA A 41 3.15 27.87 -20.06
CA ALA A 41 3.33 27.12 -21.30
C ALA A 41 4.43 26.05 -21.27
N MET A 42 4.04 24.82 -21.41
CA MET A 42 4.14 23.89 -22.54
C MET A 42 3.81 22.49 -22.08
N THR A 43 2.66 22.04 -22.51
CA THR A 43 2.36 20.92 -23.42
C THR A 43 3.54 20.00 -23.74
N MET A 44 3.32 18.74 -23.45
CA MET A 44 3.43 17.54 -24.29
C MET A 44 3.65 16.32 -23.44
N LEU A 45 2.76 15.42 -23.60
CA LEU A 45 2.74 14.11 -24.23
C LEU A 45 1.55 13.33 -23.64
N GLY A 46 0.53 13.14 -24.23
CA GLY A 46 -0.15 12.96 -25.46
C GLY A 46 -0.20 11.49 -25.84
N GLY A 47 -1.38 10.96 -25.97
CA GLY A 47 -1.68 9.61 -26.36
C GLY A 47 -1.08 9.18 -27.68
N PHE A 48 -0.79 7.91 -27.82
CA PHE A 48 -0.42 7.28 -29.07
C PHE A 48 -1.63 6.96 -29.94
N GLY A 49 -1.82 7.82 -30.95
CA GLY A 49 -2.59 7.48 -32.14
C GLY A 49 -1.76 7.80 -33.37
N LEU A 50 -1.39 6.79 -34.15
CA LEU A 50 -0.69 6.94 -35.42
C LEU A 50 -1.57 7.62 -36.47
N ALA A 51 -1.17 8.80 -36.92
CA ALA A 51 -1.49 9.23 -38.29
C ALA A 51 -0.52 10.35 -38.73
N GLY A 52 -0.08 10.22 -39.95
CA GLY A 52 1.05 10.80 -40.60
C GLY A 52 1.11 12.31 -40.73
N CYS A 53 2.31 12.78 -40.94
CA CYS A 53 2.74 14.14 -41.24
C CYS A 53 1.97 14.81 -42.36
N ARG A 54 1.53 16.03 -42.09
CA ARG A 54 1.55 17.13 -43.07
C ARG A 54 1.84 18.42 -42.33
N LEU A 55 2.91 19.06 -42.77
CA LEU A 55 3.22 20.45 -42.44
C LEU A 55 2.32 21.32 -43.31
N ASP A 56 1.55 22.16 -42.71
CA ASP A 56 1.11 23.44 -43.27
C ASP A 56 0.81 24.39 -42.09
N ASP A 57 1.48 25.52 -42.10
CA ASP A 57 1.23 26.66 -41.24
C ASP A 57 -0.15 27.25 -41.60
N ASP A 58 -0.99 27.43 -40.59
CA ASP A 58 -1.92 28.55 -40.48
C ASP A 58 -2.52 28.63 -39.07
N ASP A 59 -2.36 29.79 -38.45
CA ASP A 59 -2.91 30.21 -37.19
C ASP A 59 -4.46 30.17 -37.21
N ASP A 60 -5.09 29.26 -36.46
CA ASP A 60 -6.46 29.44 -35.97
C ASP A 60 -6.64 28.75 -34.59
N ASP A 61 -6.70 29.57 -33.57
CA ASP A 61 -6.76 29.23 -32.14
C ASP A 61 -8.17 28.75 -31.67
N ASN A 62 -8.92 28.02 -32.52
CA ASN A 62 -10.32 27.68 -32.22
C ASN A 62 -10.73 26.19 -32.33
N ASP A 63 -9.80 25.23 -32.43
CA ASP A 63 -10.14 23.81 -32.50
C ASP A 63 -9.31 22.95 -31.51
N LYS A 64 -9.28 23.33 -30.24
CA LYS A 64 -9.04 22.31 -29.19
C LYS A 64 -10.36 21.56 -29.04
N PRO A 65 -10.38 20.21 -29.24
CA PRO A 65 -11.59 19.44 -28.97
C PRO A 65 -12.05 19.74 -27.55
N GLU A 66 -13.31 20.12 -27.39
CA GLU A 66 -13.92 20.27 -26.06
C GLU A 66 -13.66 18.99 -25.29
N LYS A 67 -13.00 19.10 -24.13
CA LYS A 67 -12.82 17.96 -23.22
C LYS A 67 -14.19 17.35 -22.95
N ARG A 68 -14.41 16.10 -23.34
CA ARG A 68 -15.63 15.40 -22.97
C ARG A 68 -15.61 15.20 -21.46
N PRO A 69 -16.60 15.68 -20.71
CA PRO A 69 -16.66 15.41 -19.29
C PRO A 69 -16.76 13.90 -19.09
N LEU A 70 -15.83 13.33 -18.33
CA LEU A 70 -15.90 11.95 -17.87
C LEU A 70 -17.09 11.85 -16.90
N THR A 71 -17.98 10.88 -17.08
CA THR A 71 -19.11 10.66 -16.17
C THR A 71 -19.23 9.18 -15.86
N LEU A 72 -19.47 8.85 -14.59
CA LEU A 72 -19.75 7.47 -14.20
C LEU A 72 -21.07 7.03 -14.86
N ALA A 73 -21.03 5.94 -15.64
CA ALA A 73 -22.17 5.43 -16.40
C ALA A 73 -22.93 4.30 -15.71
N PHE A 74 -22.76 4.16 -14.41
CA PHE A 74 -23.50 3.21 -13.57
C PHE A 74 -24.18 3.94 -12.42
N GLU A 75 -25.30 3.41 -11.94
CA GLU A 75 -25.92 3.88 -10.71
C GLU A 75 -25.28 3.20 -9.50
N SER A 76 -25.21 3.92 -8.38
CA SER A 76 -24.73 3.36 -7.13
C SER A 76 -25.56 2.16 -6.72
N ILE A 77 -24.94 1.01 -6.47
CA ILE A 77 -25.64 -0.18 -5.98
C ILE A 77 -25.93 -0.07 -4.49
N ALA A 78 -26.97 -0.78 -4.04
CA ALA A 78 -27.27 -0.92 -2.61
C ALA A 78 -26.16 -1.69 -1.88
N GLY A 79 -26.05 -1.53 -0.55
CA GLY A 79 -25.23 -2.41 0.28
C GLY A 79 -25.69 -3.85 0.21
N SER A 80 -24.82 -4.78 0.48
CA SER A 80 -25.07 -6.22 0.44
C SER A 80 -24.35 -6.93 1.57
N LEU A 81 -25.01 -7.94 2.14
CA LEU A 81 -24.45 -8.87 3.10
C LEU A 81 -24.39 -10.31 2.55
N THR A 82 -24.51 -10.47 1.23
CA THR A 82 -24.44 -11.79 0.57
C THR A 82 -23.00 -12.30 0.50
N ASP A 83 -22.84 -13.62 0.50
CA ASP A 83 -21.53 -14.26 0.36
C ASP A 83 -21.14 -14.42 -1.13
N ALA A 84 -21.15 -13.29 -1.84
CA ALA A 84 -20.86 -13.19 -3.27
C ALA A 84 -20.41 -11.77 -3.62
N VAL A 85 -19.68 -11.62 -4.73
CA VAL A 85 -19.35 -10.30 -5.31
C VAL A 85 -20.57 -9.74 -6.02
N VAL A 86 -21.03 -8.56 -5.60
CA VAL A 86 -22.15 -7.85 -6.22
C VAL A 86 -21.62 -6.71 -7.08
N VAL A 87 -22.05 -6.65 -8.34
CA VAL A 87 -21.66 -5.61 -9.32
C VAL A 87 -22.90 -4.95 -9.94
N PRO A 88 -22.80 -3.77 -10.57
CA PRO A 88 -23.96 -3.12 -11.19
C PRO A 88 -24.56 -3.95 -12.33
N PRO A 89 -25.85 -3.75 -12.67
CA PRO A 89 -26.44 -4.36 -13.85
C PRO A 89 -25.64 -4.06 -15.13
N GLY A 90 -25.44 -5.07 -15.96
CA GLY A 90 -24.63 -4.97 -17.19
C GLY A 90 -23.13 -5.24 -16.96
N TYR A 91 -22.74 -5.63 -15.76
CA TYR A 91 -21.39 -6.10 -15.43
C TYR A 91 -21.41 -7.56 -15.01
N THR A 92 -20.27 -8.22 -15.26
CA THR A 92 -19.98 -9.59 -14.80
C THR A 92 -18.74 -9.59 -13.94
N ALA A 93 -18.62 -10.55 -13.03
CA ALA A 93 -17.45 -10.77 -12.20
C ALA A 93 -17.02 -12.23 -12.29
N GLN A 94 -15.73 -12.49 -12.52
CA GLN A 94 -15.15 -13.83 -12.68
C GLN A 94 -13.97 -14.01 -11.73
N VAL A 95 -13.93 -15.13 -11.02
CA VAL A 95 -12.73 -15.57 -10.27
C VAL A 95 -11.66 -16.02 -11.27
N VAL A 96 -10.43 -15.54 -11.14
CA VAL A 96 -9.35 -15.84 -12.10
C VAL A 96 -8.24 -16.67 -11.50
N VAL A 97 -7.62 -16.24 -10.42
CA VAL A 97 -6.45 -16.90 -9.79
C VAL A 97 -6.61 -16.94 -8.27
N PRO A 98 -7.46 -17.86 -7.74
CA PRO A 98 -7.58 -18.02 -6.30
C PRO A 98 -6.31 -18.61 -5.68
N TRP A 99 -6.09 -18.39 -4.38
CA TRP A 99 -5.03 -19.04 -3.61
C TRP A 99 -4.95 -20.55 -3.92
N GLY A 100 -3.74 -21.07 -4.03
CA GLY A 100 -3.49 -22.49 -4.33
C GLY A 100 -3.67 -22.86 -5.81
N THR A 101 -3.93 -21.91 -6.71
CA THR A 101 -3.90 -22.14 -8.15
C THR A 101 -2.47 -22.52 -8.57
N ALA A 102 -2.32 -23.65 -9.24
CA ALA A 102 -1.03 -24.13 -9.77
C ALA A 102 -0.52 -23.18 -10.86
N ILE A 103 0.66 -22.61 -10.67
CA ILE A 103 1.28 -21.70 -11.66
C ILE A 103 2.62 -22.21 -12.18
N LEU A 104 3.33 -23.03 -11.40
CA LEU A 104 4.58 -23.66 -11.82
C LEU A 104 4.34 -25.13 -12.18
N ALA A 105 5.15 -25.64 -13.10
CA ALA A 105 5.03 -27.03 -13.53
C ALA A 105 5.19 -28.02 -12.37
N GLY A 106 4.27 -28.98 -12.26
CA GLY A 106 4.30 -30.04 -11.26
C GLY A 106 3.58 -29.73 -9.94
N ALA A 107 2.99 -28.55 -9.80
CA ALA A 107 2.00 -28.34 -8.75
C ALA A 107 0.75 -29.18 -9.02
N GLY A 108 0.17 -29.75 -7.99
CA GLY A 108 -1.10 -30.50 -8.12
C GLY A 108 -2.30 -29.56 -8.24
N SER A 109 -3.50 -30.14 -8.37
CA SER A 109 -4.75 -29.36 -8.31
C SER A 109 -5.16 -29.12 -6.87
N PHE A 110 -5.68 -27.92 -6.58
CA PHE A 110 -6.28 -27.60 -5.28
C PHE A 110 -7.61 -28.33 -5.08
N SER A 111 -7.88 -28.75 -3.86
CA SER A 111 -9.22 -29.16 -3.39
C SER A 111 -9.37 -28.76 -1.92
N ASP A 112 -10.61 -28.67 -1.43
CA ASP A 112 -10.89 -28.23 -0.06
C ASP A 112 -10.30 -29.16 1.01
N ASP A 113 -10.20 -30.44 0.70
CA ASP A 113 -9.64 -31.48 1.57
C ASP A 113 -8.14 -31.76 1.33
N LEU A 114 -7.46 -30.96 0.49
CA LEU A 114 -6.05 -31.14 0.22
C LEU A 114 -5.19 -30.77 1.44
N ASP A 115 -4.31 -31.70 1.84
CA ASP A 115 -3.21 -31.38 2.75
C ASP A 115 -2.15 -30.59 1.99
N ILE A 116 -2.06 -29.29 2.27
CA ILE A 116 -1.11 -28.39 1.60
C ILE A 116 0.31 -28.71 2.07
N THR A 117 1.18 -29.04 1.14
CA THR A 117 2.60 -29.32 1.40
C THR A 117 3.49 -28.12 1.04
N PRO A 118 4.73 -28.04 1.59
CA PRO A 118 5.68 -26.99 1.19
C PRO A 118 5.90 -26.91 -0.33
N GLY A 119 6.01 -28.07 -0.99
CA GLY A 119 6.22 -28.12 -2.44
C GLY A 119 5.00 -27.66 -3.24
N PHE A 120 3.79 -28.01 -2.82
CA PHE A 120 2.55 -27.51 -3.44
C PHE A 120 2.49 -25.98 -3.33
N GLN A 121 2.65 -25.45 -2.11
CA GLN A 121 2.52 -24.01 -1.89
C GLN A 121 3.60 -23.20 -2.59
N ALA A 122 4.83 -23.70 -2.67
CA ALA A 122 5.91 -23.05 -3.41
C ALA A 122 5.64 -22.94 -4.92
N ALA A 123 4.81 -23.83 -5.49
CA ALA A 123 4.48 -23.89 -6.91
C ALA A 123 3.08 -23.30 -7.24
N SER A 124 2.38 -22.79 -6.26
CA SER A 124 1.03 -22.26 -6.37
C SER A 124 0.96 -20.79 -5.95
N VAL A 125 -0.13 -20.12 -6.32
CA VAL A 125 -0.48 -18.76 -5.86
C VAL A 125 -0.53 -18.73 -4.34
N GLY A 126 0.01 -17.68 -3.72
CA GLY A 126 0.03 -17.49 -2.26
C GLY A 126 -1.33 -17.12 -1.67
N MET A 127 -1.37 -16.98 -0.34
CA MET A 127 -2.59 -16.61 0.40
C MET A 127 -2.80 -15.10 0.45
N GLN A 128 -3.99 -14.70 0.80
CA GLN A 128 -4.39 -13.32 1.13
C GLN A 128 -3.86 -12.32 0.09
N HIS A 129 -4.57 -12.32 -1.02
CA HIS A 129 -4.26 -11.46 -2.16
C HIS A 129 -4.48 -10.01 -1.79
N ASP A 130 -3.50 -9.16 -2.07
CA ASP A 130 -3.51 -7.75 -1.77
C ASP A 130 -3.06 -6.92 -2.97
N GLY A 131 -2.26 -5.87 -2.75
CA GLY A 131 -1.79 -4.99 -3.79
C GLY A 131 -1.39 -5.69 -5.08
N MET A 132 -1.77 -5.14 -6.23
CA MET A 132 -1.46 -5.73 -7.53
C MET A 132 -1.25 -4.69 -8.63
N HIS A 133 -0.51 -5.11 -9.64
CA HIS A 133 -0.36 -4.32 -10.88
C HIS A 133 -0.16 -5.24 -12.08
N ASN A 134 -0.65 -4.81 -13.25
CA ASN A 134 -0.47 -5.55 -14.48
C ASN A 134 0.67 -4.97 -15.36
N PHE A 135 1.34 -5.85 -16.07
CA PHE A 135 2.46 -5.52 -16.94
C PHE A 135 2.24 -6.11 -18.34
N ALA A 136 2.26 -5.26 -19.36
CA ALA A 136 2.06 -5.66 -20.74
C ALA A 136 3.23 -6.52 -21.25
N LEU A 137 2.95 -7.65 -21.88
CA LEU A 137 3.96 -8.48 -22.54
C LEU A 137 4.29 -7.98 -23.95
N SER A 138 3.32 -7.36 -24.65
CA SER A 138 3.51 -6.72 -25.94
C SER A 138 2.47 -5.62 -26.19
N ASP A 139 2.79 -4.65 -27.06
CA ASP A 139 1.87 -3.56 -27.43
C ASP A 139 0.54 -4.04 -28.00
N ASN A 140 0.58 -5.08 -28.83
CA ASN A 140 -0.59 -5.54 -29.58
C ASN A 140 -1.56 -6.41 -28.77
N SER A 141 -1.17 -6.84 -27.58
CA SER A 141 -1.95 -7.78 -26.76
C SER A 141 -2.12 -7.34 -25.31
N ALA A 142 -1.64 -6.15 -24.94
CA ALA A 142 -1.57 -5.67 -23.56
C ALA A 142 -2.90 -5.75 -22.79
N SER A 143 -4.03 -5.60 -23.48
CA SER A 143 -5.37 -5.71 -22.89
C SER A 143 -5.95 -7.13 -22.91
N ARG A 144 -5.22 -8.12 -23.38
CA ARG A 144 -5.67 -9.51 -23.48
C ARG A 144 -4.63 -10.54 -23.03
N HIS A 145 -3.39 -10.12 -22.85
CA HIS A 145 -2.25 -10.96 -22.52
C HIS A 145 -1.24 -10.15 -21.72
N LEU A 146 -1.13 -10.42 -20.44
CA LEU A 146 -0.37 -9.61 -19.50
C LEU A 146 0.23 -10.47 -18.38
N LEU A 147 1.18 -9.92 -17.66
CA LEU A 147 1.61 -10.41 -16.36
C LEU A 147 0.84 -9.67 -15.27
N LEU A 148 0.29 -10.40 -14.33
CA LEU A 148 -0.25 -9.85 -13.09
C LEU A 148 0.75 -10.14 -11.96
N ALA A 149 1.27 -9.10 -11.33
CA ALA A 149 2.01 -9.19 -10.09
C ALA A 149 1.04 -8.86 -8.94
N MET A 150 1.00 -9.71 -7.91
CA MET A 150 0.13 -9.52 -6.75
C MET A 150 0.83 -9.90 -5.46
N ASN A 151 0.53 -9.18 -4.41
CA ASN A 151 0.98 -9.47 -3.06
C ASN A 151 0.19 -10.66 -2.47
N ASN A 152 0.86 -11.39 -1.60
CA ASN A 152 0.29 -12.42 -0.75
C ASN A 152 0.68 -12.06 0.68
N GLU A 153 -0.15 -11.28 1.34
CA GLU A 153 0.20 -10.52 2.51
C GLU A 153 0.49 -11.39 3.73
N TYR A 154 -0.50 -12.15 4.19
CA TYR A 154 -0.37 -12.97 5.39
C TYR A 154 -0.98 -14.37 5.20
N ILE A 155 -1.06 -15.16 6.25
CA ILE A 155 -1.69 -16.46 6.22
C ILE A 155 -2.85 -16.55 7.22
N ASP A 156 -3.94 -17.17 6.78
CA ASP A 156 -4.97 -17.69 7.65
C ASP A 156 -4.65 -19.16 7.96
N GLN A 157 -4.18 -19.43 9.19
CA GLN A 157 -3.84 -20.77 9.62
C GLN A 157 -5.08 -21.69 9.70
N GLY A 158 -6.29 -21.12 9.86
CA GLY A 158 -7.54 -21.87 9.81
C GLY A 158 -7.84 -22.37 8.40
N ALA A 159 -7.72 -21.52 7.40
CA ALA A 159 -7.91 -21.87 6.00
C ALA A 159 -6.77 -22.75 5.46
N LEU A 160 -5.50 -22.40 5.77
CA LEU A 160 -4.33 -23.17 5.30
C LEU A 160 -4.35 -24.62 5.81
N TRP A 161 -4.72 -24.81 7.07
CA TRP A 161 -4.76 -26.09 7.74
C TRP A 161 -6.20 -26.59 7.97
N PHE A 162 -7.11 -26.25 7.05
CA PHE A 162 -8.53 -26.54 7.13
C PHE A 162 -8.84 -28.04 7.38
N PRO A 163 -8.23 -29.03 6.69
CA PRO A 163 -8.55 -30.44 6.90
C PRO A 163 -8.19 -30.95 8.29
N GLN A 164 -7.21 -30.36 8.95
CA GLN A 164 -6.77 -30.74 10.29
C GLN A 164 -7.33 -29.86 11.43
N GLY A 165 -8.15 -28.85 11.09
CA GLY A 165 -8.79 -27.95 12.05
C GLY A 165 -7.89 -26.85 12.59
N GLY A 166 -6.85 -26.45 11.86
CA GLY A 166 -5.92 -25.38 12.20
C GLY A 166 -4.47 -25.84 12.32
N ALA A 167 -3.57 -24.89 12.51
CA ALA A 167 -2.13 -25.16 12.62
C ALA A 167 -1.76 -25.88 13.92
N THR A 168 -0.81 -26.80 13.83
CA THR A 168 -0.30 -27.54 14.99
C THR A 168 0.53 -26.61 15.90
N ASN A 169 0.26 -26.62 17.20
CA ASN A 169 0.97 -25.82 18.20
C ASN A 169 0.99 -24.31 17.84
N SER A 170 -0.09 -23.76 17.32
CA SER A 170 -0.18 -22.36 16.92
C SER A 170 0.03 -21.38 18.07
N SER A 171 -0.45 -21.71 19.27
CA SER A 171 -0.38 -20.84 20.46
C SER A 171 0.78 -21.18 21.41
N ASP A 172 1.21 -22.45 21.46
CA ASP A 172 2.30 -22.92 22.36
C ASP A 172 3.02 -24.14 21.76
N GLY A 173 4.20 -24.49 22.33
CA GLY A 173 5.01 -25.59 21.86
C GLY A 173 5.74 -25.34 20.53
N ALA A 174 6.50 -26.33 20.08
CA ALA A 174 7.27 -26.26 18.84
C ALA A 174 6.40 -26.53 17.62
N ARG A 175 6.53 -25.68 16.59
CA ARG A 175 5.83 -25.87 15.31
C ARG A 175 6.46 -26.97 14.47
N PRO A 176 5.65 -27.78 13.73
CA PRO A 176 6.21 -28.71 12.75
C PRO A 176 6.94 -27.96 11.62
N ALA A 177 8.13 -28.43 11.24
CA ALA A 177 8.96 -27.79 10.23
C ALA A 177 8.25 -27.64 8.87
N ASP A 178 7.54 -28.67 8.38
CA ASP A 178 6.87 -28.63 7.09
C ASP A 178 5.64 -27.71 7.10
N GLU A 179 4.95 -27.56 8.23
CA GLU A 179 3.90 -26.54 8.35
C GLU A 179 4.50 -25.14 8.21
N VAL A 180 5.59 -24.85 8.93
CA VAL A 180 6.24 -23.54 8.87
C VAL A 180 6.80 -23.25 7.47
N ARG A 181 7.39 -24.22 6.78
CA ARG A 181 7.80 -24.05 5.36
C ARG A 181 6.62 -23.74 4.44
N THR A 182 5.50 -24.41 4.64
CA THR A 182 4.26 -24.16 3.89
C THR A 182 3.78 -22.72 4.13
N GLU A 183 3.74 -22.29 5.38
CA GLU A 183 3.36 -20.94 5.78
C GLU A 183 4.29 -19.87 5.19
N ILE A 184 5.61 -20.08 5.24
CA ILE A 184 6.63 -19.23 4.60
C ILE A 184 6.39 -19.10 3.09
N ASN A 185 6.04 -20.22 2.44
CA ASN A 185 5.77 -20.24 1.01
C ASN A 185 4.41 -19.64 0.62
N ALA A 186 3.50 -19.46 1.57
CA ALA A 186 2.21 -18.84 1.32
C ALA A 186 2.25 -17.31 1.26
N HIS A 187 3.29 -16.69 1.84
CA HIS A 187 3.54 -15.24 1.81
C HIS A 187 4.22 -14.75 0.53
N GLY A 188 4.30 -13.43 0.43
CA GLY A 188 5.18 -12.71 -0.47
C GLY A 188 4.50 -12.23 -1.74
N VAL A 189 5.05 -12.54 -2.93
CA VAL A 189 4.53 -12.04 -4.21
C VAL A 189 4.37 -13.18 -5.20
N THR A 190 3.25 -13.15 -5.92
CA THR A 190 2.99 -13.99 -7.09
C THR A 190 3.08 -13.15 -8.35
N ILE A 191 3.80 -13.62 -9.37
CA ILE A 191 3.69 -13.12 -10.74
C ILE A 191 3.13 -14.25 -11.60
N VAL A 192 2.04 -13.97 -12.32
CA VAL A 192 1.32 -14.93 -13.14
C VAL A 192 0.94 -14.34 -14.49
N GLU A 193 1.14 -15.11 -15.54
CA GLU A 193 0.70 -14.76 -16.90
C GLU A 193 -0.78 -15.05 -17.06
N LEU A 194 -1.52 -14.04 -17.54
CA LEU A 194 -2.96 -14.11 -17.80
C LEU A 194 -3.28 -13.89 -19.28
N GLU A 195 -4.25 -14.65 -19.78
CA GLU A 195 -4.80 -14.52 -21.13
C GLU A 195 -6.32 -14.40 -21.12
N LYS A 196 -6.84 -13.52 -21.98
CA LYS A 196 -8.28 -13.37 -22.27
C LYS A 196 -8.64 -14.17 -23.52
N ALA A 197 -9.47 -15.19 -23.37
CA ALA A 197 -9.99 -15.99 -24.46
C ALA A 197 -10.93 -15.20 -25.39
N GLN A 198 -11.32 -15.81 -26.52
CA GLN A 198 -12.24 -15.15 -27.48
C GLN A 198 -13.65 -14.96 -26.94
N ASP A 199 -14.08 -15.78 -26.00
CA ASP A 199 -15.37 -15.67 -25.31
C ASP A 199 -15.37 -14.61 -24.19
N GLY A 200 -14.23 -13.92 -23.99
CA GLY A 200 -14.09 -12.86 -22.99
C GLY A 200 -13.61 -13.32 -21.62
N LYS A 201 -13.49 -14.64 -21.38
CA LYS A 201 -13.02 -15.17 -20.10
C LYS A 201 -11.52 -15.04 -19.96
N TRP A 202 -11.07 -14.74 -18.76
CA TRP A 202 -9.67 -14.71 -18.36
C TRP A 202 -9.24 -16.04 -17.75
N SER A 203 -8.01 -16.43 -18.02
CA SER A 203 -7.37 -17.61 -17.41
C SER A 203 -5.88 -17.39 -17.24
N HIS A 204 -5.27 -18.09 -16.29
CA HIS A 204 -3.81 -18.12 -16.14
C HIS A 204 -3.18 -19.10 -17.12
N VAL A 205 -1.90 -18.86 -17.44
CA VAL A 205 -1.07 -19.74 -18.26
C VAL A 205 -0.19 -20.58 -17.33
N GLU A 206 -0.61 -21.81 -17.03
CA GLU A 206 0.16 -22.72 -16.17
C GLU A 206 1.52 -23.04 -16.78
N GLY A 207 2.58 -23.01 -15.97
CA GLY A 207 3.94 -23.33 -16.41
C GLY A 207 4.58 -22.29 -17.33
N SER A 208 4.02 -21.09 -17.43
CA SER A 208 4.65 -19.98 -18.14
C SER A 208 6.04 -19.70 -17.59
N PRO A 209 7.03 -19.36 -18.44
CA PRO A 209 8.37 -18.97 -17.99
C PRO A 209 8.39 -17.65 -17.21
N TYR A 210 7.31 -16.87 -17.24
CA TYR A 210 7.15 -15.64 -16.49
C TYR A 210 6.57 -15.86 -15.08
N ASN A 211 5.93 -17.01 -14.84
CA ASN A 211 5.33 -17.29 -13.53
C ASN A 211 6.40 -17.43 -12.45
N LYS A 212 6.21 -16.75 -11.32
CA LYS A 212 7.19 -16.69 -10.24
C LYS A 212 6.53 -16.58 -8.89
N ARG A 213 7.25 -17.06 -7.88
CA ARG A 213 6.95 -16.86 -6.47
C ARG A 213 8.14 -16.20 -5.79
N TYR A 214 7.90 -15.12 -5.09
CA TYR A 214 8.81 -14.54 -4.10
C TYR A 214 8.18 -14.78 -2.72
N THR A 215 8.89 -15.44 -1.84
CA THR A 215 8.36 -15.89 -0.55
C THR A 215 9.16 -15.31 0.61
N SER A 216 8.75 -15.58 1.84
CA SER A 216 9.54 -15.20 3.02
C SER A 216 10.91 -15.89 3.11
N ALA A 217 11.28 -16.76 2.16
CA ALA A 217 12.60 -17.40 2.07
C ALA A 217 13.43 -17.02 0.83
N THR A 218 12.87 -16.28 -0.11
CA THR A 218 13.54 -15.95 -1.37
C THR A 218 14.75 -15.04 -1.14
N PRO A 219 15.97 -15.38 -1.62
CA PRO A 219 17.13 -14.50 -1.48
C PRO A 219 16.94 -13.17 -2.24
N MET A 220 17.24 -12.05 -1.56
CA MET A 220 17.11 -10.70 -2.10
C MET A 220 18.36 -9.87 -1.85
N LYS A 221 18.55 -8.80 -2.61
CA LYS A 221 19.59 -7.80 -2.44
C LYS A 221 19.11 -6.71 -1.49
N LEU A 222 20.00 -6.17 -0.65
CA LEU A 222 19.83 -4.86 -0.02
C LEU A 222 20.56 -3.82 -0.85
N SER A 223 19.98 -2.64 -1.04
CA SER A 223 20.57 -1.52 -1.75
C SER A 223 20.22 -0.19 -1.09
N GLY A 224 20.97 0.87 -1.41
CA GLY A 224 20.80 2.17 -0.76
C GLY A 224 21.59 2.32 0.56
N PRO A 225 21.28 3.32 1.40
CA PRO A 225 22.15 3.75 2.51
C PRO A 225 22.41 2.69 3.60
N VAL A 226 21.47 1.77 3.82
CA VAL A 226 21.58 0.77 4.88
C VAL A 226 22.42 -0.44 4.44
N ALA A 227 22.47 -0.73 3.14
CA ALA A 227 23.20 -1.86 2.60
C ALA A 227 24.71 -1.80 2.99
N GLY A 228 25.24 -2.92 3.49
CA GLY A 228 26.62 -3.03 3.93
C GLY A 228 26.93 -2.40 5.30
N SER A 229 25.98 -1.68 5.91
CA SER A 229 26.13 -1.11 7.24
C SER A 229 26.15 -2.20 8.34
N GLU A 230 26.64 -1.85 9.52
CA GLU A 230 26.63 -2.76 10.68
C GLU A 230 25.21 -3.13 11.14
N TYR A 231 24.22 -2.29 10.83
CA TYR A 231 22.83 -2.47 11.21
C TYR A 231 22.19 -3.73 10.60
N VAL A 232 22.65 -4.18 9.43
CA VAL A 232 22.04 -5.28 8.66
C VAL A 232 22.99 -6.47 8.44
N ARG A 233 24.12 -6.51 9.12
CA ARG A 233 24.99 -7.66 9.09
C ARG A 233 24.40 -8.79 9.92
N THR A 234 24.23 -9.94 9.29
CA THR A 234 23.69 -11.16 9.90
C THR A 234 24.61 -12.34 9.63
N LYS A 235 24.37 -13.46 10.29
CA LYS A 235 25.07 -14.72 10.00
C LYS A 235 24.91 -15.13 8.53
N TYR A 236 23.75 -14.86 7.91
CA TYR A 236 23.49 -15.13 6.49
C TYR A 236 24.25 -14.17 5.56
N SER A 237 24.35 -12.90 5.91
CA SER A 237 25.02 -11.86 5.13
C SER A 237 26.01 -11.08 6.02
N PRO A 238 27.23 -11.60 6.23
CA PRO A 238 28.21 -10.91 7.07
C PRO A 238 28.68 -9.57 6.52
N ASP A 239 28.51 -9.34 5.21
CA ASP A 239 28.78 -8.06 4.56
C ASP A 239 27.57 -7.12 4.53
N GLY A 240 26.37 -7.60 4.94
CA GLY A 240 25.14 -6.81 5.02
C GLY A 240 24.54 -6.42 3.66
N THR A 241 24.82 -7.17 2.59
CA THR A 241 24.35 -6.86 1.23
C THR A 241 23.19 -7.73 0.77
N LEU A 242 22.88 -8.79 1.51
CA LEU A 242 21.83 -9.76 1.18
C LEU A 242 20.88 -9.96 2.36
N THR A 243 19.66 -10.37 2.03
CA THR A 243 18.64 -10.81 2.98
C THR A 243 17.86 -11.98 2.41
N ARG A 244 17.02 -12.62 3.22
CA ARG A 244 16.12 -13.70 2.79
C ARG A 244 14.68 -13.29 3.04
N GLY A 245 13.92 -13.24 1.95
CA GLY A 245 12.47 -13.13 1.98
C GLY A 245 11.92 -11.72 2.04
N THR A 246 10.65 -11.71 1.73
CA THR A 246 9.69 -10.62 1.95
C THR A 246 8.42 -11.23 2.52
N ASN A 247 7.75 -10.54 3.40
CA ASN A 247 6.52 -11.03 4.01
C ASN A 247 5.62 -9.87 4.45
N ASN A 248 4.36 -10.18 4.72
CA ASN A 248 3.34 -9.21 5.07
C ASN A 248 3.32 -8.05 4.05
N ASN A 249 3.31 -8.45 2.78
CA ASN A 249 3.32 -7.54 1.65
C ASN A 249 1.87 -7.07 1.39
N CYS A 250 1.51 -5.90 1.89
CA CYS A 250 0.17 -5.33 1.77
C CYS A 250 0.03 -4.56 0.46
N ALA A 251 -0.05 -3.24 0.47
CA ALA A 251 -0.15 -2.44 -0.73
C ALA A 251 1.05 -2.58 -1.67
N ASN A 252 0.91 -2.04 -2.85
CA ASN A 252 1.94 -2.05 -3.88
C ASN A 252 2.25 -0.65 -4.41
N GLY A 253 3.13 -0.62 -5.34
CA GLY A 253 3.41 0.46 -6.26
C GLY A 253 3.98 -0.09 -7.55
N TYR A 254 4.33 0.82 -8.42
CA TYR A 254 5.01 0.49 -9.67
C TYR A 254 5.93 1.62 -10.07
N THR A 255 6.91 1.32 -10.91
CA THR A 255 7.84 2.33 -11.38
C THR A 255 7.55 2.72 -12.82
N PRO A 256 7.92 3.95 -13.21
CA PRO A 256 7.83 4.38 -14.60
C PRO A 256 8.66 3.54 -15.57
N TRP A 257 9.71 2.87 -15.08
CA TRP A 257 10.55 1.96 -15.87
C TRP A 257 10.06 0.52 -15.87
N GLY A 258 8.89 0.23 -15.26
CA GLY A 258 8.16 -1.03 -15.42
C GLY A 258 8.57 -2.14 -14.47
N THR A 259 8.91 -1.80 -13.23
CA THR A 259 9.04 -2.76 -12.12
C THR A 259 7.85 -2.69 -11.18
N TYR A 260 7.60 -3.79 -10.50
CA TYR A 260 6.64 -3.91 -9.40
C TYR A 260 7.32 -3.54 -8.10
N LEU A 261 6.63 -2.75 -7.27
CA LEU A 261 7.04 -2.41 -5.92
C LEU A 261 6.10 -3.09 -4.94
N THR A 262 6.61 -3.95 -4.09
CA THR A 262 5.86 -4.54 -2.99
C THR A 262 6.31 -3.95 -1.66
N CYS A 263 5.38 -3.77 -0.75
CA CYS A 263 5.56 -3.01 0.48
C CYS A 263 5.51 -3.95 1.68
N GLU A 264 6.57 -3.98 2.48
CA GLU A 264 6.63 -4.79 3.71
C GLU A 264 5.94 -4.01 4.83
N GLU A 265 4.74 -4.44 5.21
CA GLU A 265 3.90 -3.74 6.19
C GLU A 265 3.96 -4.42 7.58
N ASN A 266 3.25 -5.52 7.83
CA ASN A 266 3.18 -6.21 9.12
C ASN A 266 4.35 -7.19 9.39
N TRP A 267 5.48 -7.00 8.73
CA TRP A 267 6.69 -7.81 8.84
C TRP A 267 7.24 -8.01 10.27
N PRO A 268 7.09 -7.06 11.25
CA PRO A 268 7.63 -7.25 12.60
C PRO A 268 7.06 -8.46 13.32
N ALA A 269 5.83 -8.82 13.00
CA ALA A 269 5.05 -9.84 13.71
C ALA A 269 5.64 -11.25 13.63
N VAL A 270 6.49 -11.55 12.63
CA VAL A 270 7.10 -12.89 12.49
C VAL A 270 8.40 -13.05 13.29
N PHE A 271 8.96 -11.97 13.82
CA PHE A 271 10.20 -11.97 14.57
C PHE A 271 9.98 -11.96 16.07
N VAL A 272 10.94 -12.54 16.81
CA VAL A 272 10.97 -12.51 18.26
C VAL A 272 12.31 -12.02 18.73
N LYS A 273 12.30 -11.07 19.69
CA LYS A 273 13.50 -10.56 20.36
C LYS A 273 13.13 -10.09 21.76
N ASP A 274 13.51 -10.84 22.77
CA ASP A 274 13.28 -10.54 24.19
C ASP A 274 14.55 -10.08 24.91
N GLU A 275 15.73 -10.36 24.35
CA GLU A 275 17.02 -9.92 24.89
C GLU A 275 17.73 -8.96 23.92
N GLY A 276 18.43 -7.97 24.47
CA GLY A 276 19.21 -7.01 23.68
C GLY A 276 18.34 -6.17 22.73
N ARG A 277 17.12 -5.87 23.17
CA ARG A 277 16.18 -5.01 22.43
C ARG A 277 16.77 -3.62 22.24
N THR A 278 16.42 -3.02 21.12
CA THR A 278 16.76 -1.66 20.75
C THR A 278 15.48 -0.86 20.53
N ILE A 279 15.58 0.46 20.44
CA ILE A 279 14.44 1.36 20.29
C ILE A 279 13.61 0.99 19.08
N ASP A 280 14.25 0.73 17.95
CA ASP A 280 13.56 0.33 16.71
C ASP A 280 12.81 -1.00 16.82
N ASP A 281 13.28 -1.93 17.67
CA ASP A 281 12.56 -3.17 17.95
C ASP A 281 11.23 -2.89 18.67
N ASP A 282 11.28 -1.98 19.66
CA ASP A 282 10.10 -1.57 20.42
C ASP A 282 9.17 -0.68 19.57
N ARG A 283 9.73 0.28 18.86
CA ARG A 283 8.99 1.26 18.04
C ARG A 283 8.19 0.60 16.92
N LEU A 284 8.74 -0.44 16.29
CA LEU A 284 8.11 -1.15 15.17
C LEU A 284 7.35 -2.42 15.59
N GLY A 285 7.36 -2.76 16.87
CA GLY A 285 6.53 -3.84 17.42
C GLY A 285 7.09 -5.24 17.23
N ILE A 286 8.42 -5.41 17.25
CA ILE A 286 9.02 -6.77 17.32
C ILE A 286 8.56 -7.44 18.61
N SER A 287 8.02 -8.66 18.53
CA SER A 287 7.51 -9.38 19.68
C SER A 287 8.60 -9.71 20.68
N ALA A 288 8.34 -9.52 21.98
CA ALA A 288 9.19 -9.97 23.06
C ALA A 288 8.89 -11.43 23.52
N GLY A 289 7.87 -12.03 22.96
CA GLY A 289 7.43 -13.37 23.31
C GLY A 289 7.44 -14.31 22.11
N ARG A 290 6.28 -14.82 21.73
CA ARG A 290 6.09 -15.66 20.54
C ARG A 290 5.74 -14.81 19.33
N GLY A 291 6.32 -15.09 18.17
CA GLY A 291 5.93 -14.49 16.91
C GLY A 291 4.50 -14.89 16.50
N ARG A 292 3.87 -14.11 15.64
CA ARG A 292 2.46 -14.28 15.20
C ARG A 292 2.12 -15.72 14.82
N TYR A 293 3.05 -16.40 14.14
CA TYR A 293 2.85 -17.79 13.67
C TYR A 293 3.73 -18.81 14.40
N GLY A 294 4.58 -18.37 15.31
CA GLY A 294 5.49 -19.24 16.05
C GLY A 294 6.59 -19.89 15.21
N TRP A 295 7.00 -19.26 14.10
CA TRP A 295 8.03 -19.80 13.20
C TRP A 295 9.37 -19.99 13.87
N GLU A 296 9.72 -19.14 14.82
CA GLU A 296 10.94 -19.21 15.64
C GLU A 296 11.03 -20.47 16.51
N THR A 297 9.90 -21.15 16.70
CA THR A 297 9.81 -22.36 17.53
C THR A 297 9.94 -23.66 16.71
N ALA A 298 10.04 -23.58 15.37
CA ALA A 298 10.08 -24.77 14.54
C ALA A 298 11.34 -25.60 14.82
N ALA A 299 11.16 -26.91 14.96
CA ALA A 299 12.22 -27.84 15.28
C ALA A 299 12.92 -28.33 14.00
N GLY A 300 14.22 -28.05 13.93
CA GLY A 300 15.08 -28.54 12.86
C GLY A 300 14.97 -27.78 11.56
N ASP A 301 16.07 -27.30 11.05
CA ASP A 301 16.19 -26.69 9.74
C ASP A 301 16.17 -27.75 8.63
N ALA A 302 15.79 -27.36 7.41
CA ALA A 302 15.97 -28.21 6.24
C ALA A 302 17.46 -28.42 5.97
N SER A 303 17.83 -29.58 5.43
CA SER A 303 19.22 -29.92 5.14
C SER A 303 19.87 -29.03 4.08
N GLU A 304 19.05 -28.41 3.22
CA GLU A 304 19.50 -27.56 2.11
C GLU A 304 19.50 -26.06 2.46
N VAL A 305 18.93 -25.67 3.60
CA VAL A 305 18.78 -24.25 4.00
C VAL A 305 19.29 -24.06 5.42
N ASP A 306 20.49 -23.54 5.55
CA ASP A 306 21.06 -23.22 6.85
C ASP A 306 20.22 -22.18 7.60
N ASP A 307 19.93 -22.45 8.87
CA ASP A 307 19.23 -21.55 9.76
C ASP A 307 17.85 -21.11 9.22
N GLU A 308 17.14 -22.00 8.57
CA GLU A 308 15.87 -21.76 7.91
C GLU A 308 14.84 -21.07 8.82
N PHE A 309 14.77 -21.49 10.09
CA PHE A 309 13.85 -20.97 11.09
C PHE A 309 14.55 -20.13 12.17
N ALA A 310 15.83 -20.40 12.44
CA ALA A 310 16.58 -19.72 13.48
C ALA A 310 16.63 -18.20 13.29
N ARG A 311 16.52 -17.71 12.05
CA ARG A 311 16.52 -16.28 11.71
C ARG A 311 15.32 -15.50 12.23
N PHE A 312 14.22 -16.17 12.57
CA PHE A 312 13.05 -15.52 13.16
C PHE A 312 13.20 -15.26 14.67
N ASN A 313 14.24 -15.85 15.28
CA ASN A 313 14.67 -15.51 16.64
C ASN A 313 15.85 -14.54 16.59
N ALA A 314 15.55 -13.26 16.83
CA ALA A 314 16.54 -12.18 16.75
C ALA A 314 17.27 -11.92 18.09
N ASN A 315 17.25 -12.86 19.04
CA ASN A 315 18.01 -12.75 20.26
C ASN A 315 19.53 -12.83 19.99
N PRO A 316 20.36 -12.03 20.67
CA PRO A 316 21.81 -12.15 20.58
C PRO A 316 22.30 -13.50 21.15
N THR A 317 22.87 -14.34 20.30
CA THR A 317 23.42 -15.65 20.69
C THR A 317 24.93 -15.79 20.44
N GLY A 318 25.50 -14.92 19.59
CA GLY A 318 26.91 -14.83 19.26
C GLY A 318 27.59 -13.58 19.82
N ALA A 319 28.86 -13.40 19.54
CA ALA A 319 29.61 -12.22 19.96
C ALA A 319 29.28 -10.97 19.11
N SER A 320 28.81 -11.17 17.89
CA SER A 320 28.49 -10.09 16.94
C SER A 320 27.26 -10.42 16.08
N GLY A 321 26.71 -9.44 15.38
CA GLY A 321 25.62 -9.63 14.44
C GLY A 321 25.95 -10.58 13.27
N THR A 322 27.23 -10.78 12.97
CA THR A 322 27.65 -11.73 11.92
C THR A 322 27.70 -13.21 12.41
N GLU A 323 27.41 -13.44 13.69
CA GLU A 323 27.39 -14.78 14.28
C GLU A 323 25.95 -15.23 14.62
N ASP A 324 24.99 -14.33 14.55
CA ASP A 324 23.57 -14.61 14.83
C ASP A 324 22.62 -13.78 13.95
N TYR A 325 21.35 -13.73 14.31
CA TYR A 325 20.29 -13.04 13.58
C TYR A 325 19.70 -11.84 14.34
N ARG A 326 20.43 -11.25 15.32
CA ARG A 326 19.97 -10.07 16.08
C ARG A 326 19.58 -8.89 15.21
N ASN A 327 20.14 -8.80 14.00
CA ASN A 327 19.90 -7.76 13.01
C ASN A 327 18.94 -8.20 11.88
N GLU A 328 18.45 -9.44 11.86
CA GLU A 328 17.58 -9.93 10.80
C GLU A 328 16.32 -9.04 10.64
N PRO A 329 15.64 -8.60 11.72
CA PRO A 329 14.50 -7.70 11.58
C PRO A 329 14.82 -6.38 10.88
N ARG A 330 16.08 -5.91 10.94
CA ARG A 330 16.52 -4.68 10.27
C ARG A 330 16.75 -4.84 8.78
N THR A 331 16.66 -6.05 8.25
CA THR A 331 16.66 -6.33 6.81
C THR A 331 15.25 -6.31 6.21
N PHE A 332 14.23 -5.97 7.02
CA PHE A 332 12.81 -5.84 6.66
C PHE A 332 12.27 -4.44 6.96
N GLY A 333 11.09 -4.15 6.42
CA GLY A 333 10.43 -2.87 6.52
C GLY A 333 10.79 -1.93 5.39
N TYR A 334 11.01 -2.47 4.20
CA TYR A 334 11.41 -1.71 3.01
C TYR A 334 10.48 -1.92 1.83
N ILE A 335 10.61 -1.07 0.84
CA ILE A 335 10.05 -1.29 -0.49
C ILE A 335 10.93 -2.31 -1.22
N VAL A 336 10.30 -3.34 -1.80
CA VAL A 336 10.98 -4.38 -2.56
C VAL A 336 10.66 -4.24 -4.03
N GLU A 337 11.68 -3.95 -4.85
CA GLU A 337 11.56 -3.81 -6.28
C GLU A 337 11.78 -5.14 -7.00
N ILE A 338 10.85 -5.50 -7.89
CA ILE A 338 10.82 -6.75 -8.66
C ILE A 338 10.68 -6.44 -10.15
N ASP A 339 11.59 -6.94 -10.99
CA ASP A 339 11.37 -6.95 -12.45
C ASP A 339 10.44 -8.11 -12.83
N PRO A 340 9.20 -7.85 -13.28
CA PRO A 340 8.26 -8.91 -13.62
C PRO A 340 8.65 -9.72 -14.85
N TYR A 341 9.52 -9.19 -15.70
CA TYR A 341 9.89 -9.79 -16.97
C TYR A 341 11.11 -10.71 -16.91
N THR A 342 11.94 -10.58 -15.88
CA THR A 342 13.20 -11.33 -15.75
C THR A 342 13.23 -12.21 -14.50
N ASN A 343 14.24 -13.06 -14.38
CA ASN A 343 14.50 -13.85 -13.17
C ASN A 343 15.61 -13.22 -12.30
N GLU A 344 15.80 -11.93 -12.42
CA GLU A 344 16.76 -11.22 -11.59
C GLU A 344 16.30 -11.19 -10.13
N ARG A 345 17.27 -11.09 -9.24
CA ARG A 345 17.03 -11.06 -7.80
C ARG A 345 16.36 -9.75 -7.41
N ALA A 346 15.24 -9.81 -6.70
CA ALA A 346 14.56 -8.65 -6.16
C ALA A 346 15.48 -7.82 -5.26
N VAL A 347 15.23 -6.52 -5.17
CA VAL A 347 16.05 -5.53 -4.46
C VAL A 347 15.22 -4.79 -3.43
N LYS A 348 15.65 -4.79 -2.17
CA LYS A 348 15.07 -3.95 -1.12
C LYS A 348 15.71 -2.57 -1.16
N ARG A 349 14.90 -1.53 -1.39
CA ARG A 349 15.29 -0.13 -1.61
C ARG A 349 15.29 0.64 -0.30
N THR A 350 16.41 0.61 0.43
CA THR A 350 16.45 1.11 1.81
C THR A 350 16.39 2.63 1.94
N ALA A 351 16.70 3.40 0.89
CA ALA A 351 16.63 4.86 0.95
C ALA A 351 15.20 5.42 1.10
N LEU A 352 14.17 4.60 0.83
CA LEU A 352 12.77 4.99 0.98
C LEU A 352 12.26 4.93 2.43
N GLY A 353 13.12 4.61 3.39
CA GLY A 353 12.78 4.50 4.80
C GLY A 353 12.57 3.07 5.27
N ARG A 354 12.56 2.89 6.58
CA ARG A 354 12.26 1.62 7.25
C ARG A 354 11.09 1.79 8.21
N PHE A 355 9.94 1.24 7.84
CA PHE A 355 8.71 1.26 8.63
C PHE A 355 7.75 0.19 8.12
N ARG A 356 6.48 0.21 8.53
CA ARG A 356 5.43 -0.64 7.99
C ARG A 356 4.87 0.04 6.74
N HIS A 357 5.49 -0.26 5.60
CA HIS A 357 5.16 0.39 4.33
C HIS A 357 3.79 -0.05 3.81
N GLU A 358 2.95 0.95 3.58
CA GLU A 358 1.65 0.79 2.95
C GLU A 358 1.64 1.57 1.64
N GLY A 359 2.05 0.87 0.56
CA GLY A 359 2.16 1.42 -0.78
C GLY A 359 3.43 2.26 -1.08
N CYS A 360 3.69 2.42 -2.37
CA CYS A 360 4.78 3.25 -2.87
C CYS A 360 4.46 3.75 -4.28
N TRP A 361 3.91 4.96 -4.38
CA TRP A 361 3.43 5.50 -5.66
C TRP A 361 4.33 6.59 -6.20
N PRO A 362 4.66 6.54 -7.51
CA PRO A 362 5.41 7.60 -8.16
C PRO A 362 4.56 8.88 -8.23
N GLY A 363 5.19 10.01 -7.93
CA GLY A 363 4.62 11.31 -8.16
C GLY A 363 4.53 11.66 -9.66
N LYS A 364 3.98 12.84 -9.96
CA LYS A 364 3.95 13.34 -11.33
C LYS A 364 5.36 13.42 -11.93
N LEU A 365 5.55 12.77 -13.08
CA LEU A 365 6.83 12.74 -13.77
C LEU A 365 7.03 13.97 -14.62
N VAL A 366 8.14 14.67 -14.40
CA VAL A 366 8.54 15.84 -15.19
C VAL A 366 9.99 15.67 -15.64
N ALA A 367 10.24 15.71 -16.95
CA ALA A 367 11.60 15.58 -17.48
C ALA A 367 12.53 16.63 -16.88
N GLY A 368 13.71 16.20 -16.42
CA GLY A 368 14.69 17.06 -15.77
C GLY A 368 14.39 17.42 -14.31
N GLN A 369 13.32 16.87 -13.72
CA GLN A 369 13.03 16.97 -12.28
C GLN A 369 13.29 15.63 -11.58
N PRO A 370 13.54 15.61 -10.26
CA PRO A 370 13.65 14.37 -9.50
C PRO A 370 12.40 13.48 -9.63
N VAL A 371 12.60 12.17 -9.49
CA VAL A 371 11.49 11.23 -9.31
C VAL A 371 11.10 11.25 -7.83
N VAL A 372 9.80 11.30 -7.59
CA VAL A 372 9.23 11.32 -6.23
C VAL A 372 8.44 10.05 -5.99
N PHE A 373 8.48 9.53 -4.76
CA PHE A 373 7.61 8.45 -4.30
C PHE A 373 6.95 8.84 -2.98
N TYR A 374 5.69 8.47 -2.82
CA TYR A 374 4.91 8.66 -1.60
C TYR A 374 4.58 7.31 -0.98
N SER A 375 4.55 7.23 0.36
CA SER A 375 4.26 6.01 1.12
C SER A 375 3.58 6.35 2.43
N GLY A 376 2.62 5.53 2.86
CA GLY A 376 2.03 5.55 4.20
C GLY A 376 2.78 4.61 5.16
N HIS A 377 2.74 4.91 6.45
CA HIS A 377 3.13 3.99 7.51
C HIS A 377 1.87 3.54 8.23
N ASP A 378 1.39 2.33 7.92
CA ASP A 378 0.18 1.82 8.55
C ASP A 378 0.41 1.43 10.01
N SER A 379 0.13 2.37 10.84
CA SER A 379 -0.08 2.21 12.28
C SER A 379 -0.74 3.48 12.83
N ARG A 380 -1.44 3.34 13.93
CA ARG A 380 -2.07 4.48 14.61
C ARG A 380 -1.03 5.54 14.97
N ASN A 381 -1.34 6.80 14.61
CA ASN A 381 -0.51 7.97 14.89
C ASN A 381 0.85 7.96 14.17
N GLU A 382 1.01 7.18 13.11
CA GLU A 382 2.18 7.17 12.26
C GLU A 382 2.04 8.15 11.08
N TYR A 383 3.00 8.16 10.16
CA TYR A 383 3.28 9.29 9.29
C TYR A 383 3.13 8.97 7.82
N ILE A 384 3.00 10.02 7.04
CA ILE A 384 3.09 10.00 5.59
C ILE A 384 4.50 10.43 5.20
N TYR A 385 5.11 9.69 4.27
CA TYR A 385 6.47 9.91 3.81
C TYR A 385 6.53 10.23 2.32
N LYS A 386 7.58 10.98 1.96
CA LYS A 386 7.95 11.33 0.60
C LYS A 386 9.42 11.05 0.40
N PHE A 387 9.78 10.32 -0.64
CA PHE A 387 11.15 10.17 -1.09
C PHE A 387 11.37 10.97 -2.37
N VAL A 388 12.46 11.72 -2.46
CA VAL A 388 12.86 12.51 -3.63
C VAL A 388 14.21 12.01 -4.10
N SER A 389 14.28 11.49 -5.32
CA SER A 389 15.52 10.98 -5.90
C SER A 389 16.57 12.10 -6.10
N LYS A 390 17.84 11.76 -5.98
CA LYS A 390 18.94 12.65 -6.32
C LYS A 390 19.06 12.88 -7.82
N GLU A 391 18.85 11.81 -8.61
CA GLU A 391 18.88 11.84 -10.07
C GLU A 391 17.58 12.41 -10.64
N VAL A 392 17.67 13.06 -11.78
CA VAL A 392 16.52 13.66 -12.47
C VAL A 392 15.97 12.73 -13.54
N TRP A 393 14.66 12.77 -13.73
CA TRP A 393 13.94 11.93 -14.67
C TRP A 393 14.32 12.21 -16.12
N ASP A 394 14.66 11.17 -16.87
CA ASP A 394 14.79 11.16 -18.31
C ASP A 394 13.71 10.24 -18.91
N PRO A 395 12.82 10.76 -19.78
CA PRO A 395 11.80 9.95 -20.46
C PRO A 395 12.35 8.75 -21.23
N ALA A 396 13.65 8.73 -21.53
CA ALA A 396 14.29 7.56 -22.12
C ALA A 396 14.20 6.29 -21.24
N TYR A 397 13.97 6.42 -19.95
CA TYR A 397 13.78 5.30 -19.02
C TYR A 397 12.34 4.83 -18.91
N LEU A 398 11.37 5.51 -19.55
CA LEU A 398 9.97 5.09 -19.53
C LEU A 398 9.84 3.68 -20.14
N ASN A 399 9.15 2.82 -19.39
CA ASN A 399 8.82 1.48 -19.86
C ASN A 399 7.89 1.56 -21.08
N GLN A 400 8.26 0.84 -22.11
CA GLN A 400 7.44 0.66 -23.31
C GLN A 400 7.48 -0.80 -23.68
N PRO A 401 6.36 -1.41 -24.05
CA PRO A 401 6.34 -2.81 -24.48
C PRO A 401 7.36 -3.07 -25.59
N GLY A 402 8.12 -4.16 -25.45
CA GLY A 402 9.20 -4.53 -26.38
C GLY A 402 10.51 -3.78 -26.19
N LYS A 403 10.59 -2.78 -25.33
CA LYS A 403 11.84 -2.09 -25.00
C LYS A 403 12.66 -2.91 -23.99
N SER A 404 13.90 -3.21 -24.36
CA SER A 404 14.84 -3.85 -23.43
C SER A 404 15.44 -2.78 -22.50
N LEU A 405 15.13 -2.90 -21.20
CA LEU A 405 15.66 -2.05 -20.16
C LEU A 405 16.32 -2.93 -19.08
N ASP A 406 17.43 -2.47 -18.53
CA ASP A 406 17.96 -2.96 -17.26
C ASP A 406 17.22 -2.22 -16.13
N ARG A 407 16.03 -2.75 -15.79
CA ARG A 407 15.07 -2.06 -14.93
C ARG A 407 15.56 -1.90 -13.50
N LEU A 408 16.22 -2.92 -12.95
CA LEU A 408 16.75 -2.83 -11.59
C LEU A 408 17.94 -1.87 -11.51
N ALA A 409 18.79 -1.78 -12.56
CA ALA A 409 19.84 -0.76 -12.60
C ALA A 409 19.27 0.67 -12.79
N ILE A 410 18.10 0.82 -13.42
CA ILE A 410 17.38 2.10 -13.42
C ILE A 410 16.87 2.40 -12.01
N GLY A 411 16.34 1.39 -11.30
CA GLY A 411 15.96 1.52 -9.89
C GLY A 411 17.12 1.96 -8.99
N ASP A 412 18.34 1.43 -9.19
CA ASP A 412 19.54 1.86 -8.47
C ASP A 412 19.78 3.38 -8.60
N ARG A 413 19.45 3.98 -9.76
CA ARG A 413 19.63 5.44 -10.00
C ARG A 413 18.61 6.29 -9.25
N PHE A 414 17.35 5.85 -9.17
CA PHE A 414 16.23 6.67 -8.70
C PHE A 414 15.76 6.32 -7.29
N MET A 415 16.20 5.19 -6.72
CA MET A 415 15.69 4.71 -5.43
C MET A 415 16.79 4.42 -4.40
N ASP A 416 18.09 4.54 -4.74
CA ASP A 416 19.18 4.29 -3.81
C ASP A 416 19.80 5.57 -3.23
N GLU A 417 19.73 6.69 -3.95
CA GLU A 417 20.23 7.98 -3.49
C GLU A 417 19.13 9.04 -3.62
N GLY A 418 18.88 9.75 -2.51
CA GLY A 418 17.85 10.79 -2.45
C GLY A 418 17.64 11.27 -1.02
N THR A 419 16.55 11.98 -0.80
CA THR A 419 16.15 12.47 0.51
C THR A 419 14.75 11.96 0.86
N LEU A 420 14.63 11.38 2.05
CA LEU A 420 13.36 11.00 2.65
C LEU A 420 12.83 12.18 3.49
N TYR A 421 11.53 12.39 3.45
CA TYR A 421 10.82 13.42 4.20
C TYR A 421 9.61 12.81 4.90
N ALA A 422 9.21 13.42 6.04
CA ALA A 422 7.94 13.17 6.70
C ALA A 422 7.02 14.39 6.55
N ALA A 423 5.70 14.17 6.47
CA ALA A 423 4.72 15.24 6.28
C ALA A 423 4.33 15.93 7.58
N ARG A 424 4.25 17.26 7.56
CA ARG A 424 3.53 18.07 8.54
C ARG A 424 2.34 18.76 7.89
N PHE A 425 1.16 18.59 8.45
CA PHE A 425 -0.09 19.17 7.99
C PHE A 425 -0.49 20.31 8.93
N ASP A 426 -0.45 21.53 8.46
CA ASP A 426 -0.77 22.72 9.24
C ASP A 426 -2.28 23.05 9.17
N ALA A 427 -2.83 23.57 10.26
CA ALA A 427 -4.27 23.84 10.41
C ALA A 427 -4.83 24.86 9.40
N ASP A 428 -3.96 25.58 8.71
CA ASP A 428 -4.38 26.56 7.72
C ASP A 428 -4.52 25.97 6.29
N GLY A 429 -4.37 24.66 6.15
CA GLY A 429 -4.44 23.95 4.87
C GLY A 429 -3.11 23.96 4.11
N SER A 430 -2.05 24.51 4.68
CA SER A 430 -0.68 24.33 4.20
C SER A 430 -0.03 23.10 4.82
N GLY A 431 1.08 22.65 4.26
CA GLY A 431 1.90 21.60 4.85
C GLY A 431 3.35 21.71 4.40
N GLU A 432 4.21 21.00 5.11
CA GLU A 432 5.65 21.01 4.87
C GLU A 432 6.21 19.60 4.87
N TRP A 433 7.16 19.34 3.99
CA TRP A 433 7.96 18.12 3.94
C TRP A 433 9.23 18.31 4.79
N LEU A 434 9.31 17.61 5.91
CA LEU A 434 10.38 17.68 6.89
C LEU A 434 11.49 16.69 6.50
N PRO A 435 12.73 17.13 6.20
CA PRO A 435 13.77 16.23 5.73
C PRO A 435 14.29 15.31 6.86
N LEU A 436 14.45 14.03 6.57
CA LEU A 436 15.02 13.03 7.47
C LEU A 436 16.47 12.76 7.09
N THR A 437 17.33 13.75 7.32
CA THR A 437 18.78 13.66 7.07
C THR A 437 19.56 13.83 8.37
N PRO A 438 20.78 13.28 8.49
CA PRO A 438 21.56 13.38 9.73
C PRO A 438 21.80 14.81 10.23
N ASP A 439 21.89 15.76 9.32
CA ASP A 439 22.13 17.18 9.58
C ASP A 439 20.85 18.04 9.67
N ALA A 440 19.67 17.46 9.42
CA ALA A 440 18.40 18.17 9.61
C ALA A 440 18.27 18.61 11.07
N VAL A 441 17.73 19.81 11.28
CA VAL A 441 17.64 20.41 12.62
C VAL A 441 16.23 20.21 13.15
N ALA A 442 16.11 19.45 14.23
CA ALA A 442 14.87 19.24 14.95
C ALA A 442 14.41 20.54 15.67
N PRO A 443 13.11 20.66 16.04
CA PRO A 443 12.56 21.82 16.73
C PRO A 443 13.28 22.21 18.03
N ASP A 444 13.95 21.27 18.68
CA ASP A 444 14.76 21.49 19.89
C ASP A 444 16.15 22.09 19.61
N GLY A 445 16.52 22.25 18.34
CA GLY A 445 17.77 22.83 17.87
C GLY A 445 18.95 21.85 17.72
N ARG A 446 18.75 20.55 18.00
CA ARG A 446 19.75 19.51 17.72
C ARG A 446 19.69 19.05 16.28
N THR A 447 20.79 18.56 15.74
CA THR A 447 20.74 17.79 14.48
C THR A 447 20.04 16.45 14.75
N LEU A 448 19.36 15.91 13.74
CA LEU A 448 18.63 14.65 13.85
C LEU A 448 19.55 13.49 14.26
N ALA A 449 20.78 13.41 13.68
CA ALA A 449 21.75 12.42 14.13
C ALA A 449 22.11 12.57 15.62
N ALA A 450 22.32 13.80 16.12
CA ALA A 450 22.61 14.02 17.53
C ALA A 450 21.43 13.70 18.43
N ALA A 451 20.20 13.97 17.96
CA ALA A 451 18.97 13.67 18.67
C ALA A 451 18.74 12.15 18.78
N LEU A 452 19.09 11.39 17.76
CA LEU A 452 19.02 9.92 17.71
C LEU A 452 20.25 9.25 18.36
N GLY A 453 21.24 10.02 18.86
CA GLY A 453 22.46 9.44 19.41
C GLY A 453 23.39 8.79 18.38
N LEU A 454 23.31 9.17 17.12
CA LEU A 454 24.06 8.62 15.99
C LEU A 454 25.30 9.46 15.67
N ALA A 455 26.20 8.90 14.84
CA ALA A 455 27.29 9.68 14.26
C ALA A 455 26.74 10.77 13.32
N ALA A 456 27.47 11.88 13.19
CA ALA A 456 26.99 13.09 12.51
C ALA A 456 26.64 12.91 11.01
N ASP A 457 27.13 11.85 10.39
CA ASP A 457 26.92 11.50 8.98
C ASP A 457 26.23 10.13 8.78
N ASP A 458 25.66 9.56 9.84
CA ASP A 458 25.04 8.22 9.82
C ASP A 458 23.62 8.25 9.24
N LEU A 459 23.53 8.32 7.92
CA LEU A 459 22.25 8.21 7.22
C LEU A 459 21.61 6.83 7.38
N ALA A 460 22.42 5.76 7.44
CA ALA A 460 21.89 4.41 7.65
C ALA A 460 21.17 4.30 9.01
N GLY A 461 21.74 4.87 10.06
CA GLY A 461 21.09 4.94 11.37
C GLY A 461 19.79 5.75 11.35
N VAL A 462 19.76 6.88 10.67
CA VAL A 462 18.51 7.68 10.50
C VAL A 462 17.43 6.85 9.80
N ILE A 463 17.78 6.10 8.76
CA ILE A 463 16.81 5.24 8.03
C ILE A 463 16.32 4.08 8.93
N ILE A 464 17.19 3.46 9.72
CA ILE A 464 16.75 2.42 10.68
C ILE A 464 15.71 2.97 11.66
N HIS A 465 15.85 4.23 12.04
CA HIS A 465 15.00 4.95 12.99
C HIS A 465 14.03 5.92 12.28
N THR A 466 13.51 5.58 11.10
CA THR A 466 12.67 6.49 10.29
C THR A 466 11.49 7.06 11.09
N ALA A 467 10.77 6.22 11.85
CA ALA A 467 9.61 6.66 12.63
C ALA A 467 10.01 7.59 13.79
N ASP A 468 11.08 7.25 14.52
CA ASP A 468 11.64 8.10 15.58
C ASP A 468 12.15 9.44 15.01
N ALA A 469 12.72 9.42 13.82
CA ALA A 469 13.18 10.60 13.11
C ALA A 469 12.02 11.53 12.75
N ALA A 470 10.89 10.97 12.31
CA ALA A 470 9.68 11.72 11.99
C ALA A 470 9.07 12.36 13.26
N ASP A 471 9.03 11.61 14.39
CA ASP A 471 8.63 12.14 15.70
C ASP A 471 9.46 13.38 16.06
N LEU A 472 10.78 13.27 16.01
CA LEU A 472 11.72 14.31 16.37
C LEU A 472 11.60 15.55 15.49
N MET A 473 11.29 15.37 14.21
CA MET A 473 11.08 16.48 13.29
C MET A 473 9.72 17.14 13.43
N GLY A 474 8.77 16.55 14.18
CA GLY A 474 7.44 17.09 14.41
C GLY A 474 6.46 16.84 13.26
N ALA A 475 6.55 15.68 12.63
CA ALA A 475 5.59 15.23 11.65
C ALA A 475 4.17 15.11 12.24
N THR A 476 3.13 15.21 11.43
CA THR A 476 1.74 15.11 11.88
C THR A 476 1.32 13.65 12.05
N PRO A 477 0.88 13.24 13.27
CA PRO A 477 0.39 11.88 13.50
C PRO A 477 -0.96 11.66 12.82
N MET A 478 -1.03 10.62 11.99
CA MET A 478 -2.17 10.30 11.14
C MET A 478 -3.00 9.14 11.69
N ASP A 479 -4.18 8.93 11.13
CA ASP A 479 -5.10 7.83 11.46
C ASP A 479 -4.83 6.62 10.56
N ARG A 480 -3.68 5.95 10.73
CA ARG A 480 -3.24 4.82 9.92
C ARG A 480 -3.23 5.19 8.42
N PRO A 481 -2.21 5.90 7.93
CA PRO A 481 -2.09 6.21 6.50
C PRO A 481 -1.72 4.93 5.73
N GLU A 482 -2.60 4.55 4.82
CA GLU A 482 -2.50 3.31 4.06
C GLU A 482 -2.18 3.58 2.59
N TRP A 483 -3.09 3.27 1.66
CA TRP A 483 -2.83 3.44 0.24
C TRP A 483 -2.86 4.90 -0.19
N GLY A 484 -2.04 5.21 -1.18
CA GLY A 484 -2.08 6.48 -1.88
C GLY A 484 -2.18 6.30 -3.39
N THR A 485 -2.42 7.38 -4.09
CA THR A 485 -2.39 7.41 -5.55
C THR A 485 -2.18 8.83 -6.04
N VAL A 486 -1.73 8.98 -7.28
CA VAL A 486 -1.40 10.29 -7.84
C VAL A 486 -2.13 10.50 -9.16
N ASP A 487 -2.76 11.64 -9.32
CA ASP A 487 -3.21 12.13 -10.62
C ASP A 487 -1.97 12.54 -11.45
N PRO A 488 -1.63 11.82 -12.51
CA PRO A 488 -0.39 12.06 -13.24
C PRO A 488 -0.39 13.38 -14.01
N GLU A 489 -1.55 13.98 -14.26
CA GLU A 489 -1.66 15.25 -14.98
C GLU A 489 -1.63 16.46 -14.06
N THR A 490 -2.38 16.43 -12.97
CA THR A 490 -2.43 17.56 -12.02
C THR A 490 -1.32 17.50 -10.99
N GLY A 491 -0.89 16.29 -10.59
CA GLY A 491 0.01 16.04 -9.48
C GLY A 491 -0.71 16.05 -8.13
N ASP A 492 -2.04 15.99 -8.11
CA ASP A 492 -2.80 15.76 -6.88
C ASP A 492 -2.49 14.37 -6.35
N VAL A 493 -2.18 14.30 -5.07
CA VAL A 493 -1.94 13.04 -4.35
C VAL A 493 -3.11 12.79 -3.41
N TYR A 494 -3.65 11.60 -3.46
CA TYR A 494 -4.69 11.13 -2.55
C TYR A 494 -4.11 10.06 -1.65
N MET A 495 -4.52 10.01 -0.40
CA MET A 495 -4.13 8.95 0.55
C MET A 495 -5.28 8.66 1.51
N THR A 496 -5.48 7.38 1.76
CA THR A 496 -6.42 6.90 2.76
C THR A 496 -5.82 7.01 4.16
N CYS A 497 -6.65 7.35 5.13
CA CYS A 497 -6.39 7.22 6.55
C CYS A 497 -7.51 6.34 7.10
N THR A 498 -7.22 5.08 7.40
CA THR A 498 -8.25 4.05 7.51
C THR A 498 -9.10 4.17 8.77
N ASN A 499 -8.50 4.31 9.93
CA ASN A 499 -9.20 4.55 11.19
C ASN A 499 -8.22 4.81 12.36
N ASN A 500 -8.72 5.34 13.47
CA ASN A 500 -7.97 5.43 14.73
C ASN A 500 -8.92 5.58 15.92
N SER A 501 -9.38 4.48 16.46
CA SER A 501 -10.24 4.48 17.65
C SER A 501 -9.55 4.92 18.94
N ASP A 502 -8.23 5.05 18.94
CA ASP A 502 -7.45 5.51 20.10
C ASP A 502 -7.23 7.03 20.12
N ARG A 503 -7.60 7.75 19.04
CA ARG A 503 -7.49 9.20 19.01
C ARG A 503 -8.47 9.84 19.97
N THR A 504 -8.00 10.81 20.76
CA THR A 504 -8.83 11.53 21.74
C THR A 504 -8.71 13.04 21.57
N GLU A 505 -9.62 13.80 22.18
CA GLU A 505 -9.60 15.27 22.11
C GLU A 505 -8.30 15.89 22.64
N GLU A 506 -7.78 15.39 23.77
CA GLU A 506 -6.61 15.97 24.45
C GLU A 506 -5.32 15.17 24.23
N GLY A 507 -5.45 13.92 23.75
CA GLY A 507 -4.33 13.00 23.65
C GLY A 507 -3.82 12.49 25.01
N THR A 508 -2.98 11.47 24.94
CA THR A 508 -2.27 10.90 26.10
C THR A 508 -0.86 10.55 25.66
N ALA A 509 0.13 11.09 26.35
CA ALA A 509 1.53 10.75 26.08
C ALA A 509 1.79 9.27 26.36
N ALA A 510 2.62 8.64 25.53
CA ALA A 510 3.07 7.28 25.78
C ALA A 510 3.97 7.21 27.00
N GLU A 511 3.84 6.13 27.78
CA GLU A 511 4.84 5.80 28.78
C GLU A 511 6.07 5.21 28.08
N ILE A 512 7.19 5.91 28.13
CA ILE A 512 8.46 5.41 27.60
C ILE A 512 9.04 4.42 28.60
N ASN A 513 9.08 3.19 28.22
CA ASN A 513 9.45 2.10 29.11
C ASN A 513 10.83 1.58 28.85
N ASN A 514 11.94 2.19 28.97
CA ASN A 514 13.15 1.36 28.90
C ASN A 514 14.52 2.02 29.05
N GLY A 515 14.58 3.26 29.55
CA GLY A 515 15.88 3.90 29.80
C GLY A 515 16.72 4.10 28.54
N ASN A 516 16.10 4.35 27.42
CA ASN A 516 16.75 4.64 26.16
C ASN A 516 17.08 6.12 26.01
N ALA A 517 18.16 6.43 25.31
CA ALA A 517 18.61 7.80 25.07
C ALA A 517 17.59 8.70 24.33
N ILE A 518 16.56 8.13 23.77
CA ILE A 518 15.45 8.84 23.10
C ILE A 518 14.37 9.28 24.11
N GLU A 519 14.37 8.82 25.33
CA GLU A 519 13.42 9.27 26.36
C GLU A 519 13.39 10.80 26.54
N ASP A 520 14.52 11.45 26.30
CA ASP A 520 14.65 12.90 26.39
C ASP A 520 14.10 13.65 25.15
N LEU A 521 13.67 12.95 24.11
CA LEU A 521 13.39 13.53 22.80
C LEU A 521 11.91 13.85 22.53
N GLY A 522 11.10 13.67 23.51
CA GLY A 522 9.68 13.90 23.39
C GLY A 522 8.94 12.59 23.20
N ALA A 523 8.11 12.36 24.14
CA ALA A 523 7.22 11.24 24.16
C ALA A 523 6.27 11.32 22.99
N GLY A 524 6.08 10.27 22.30
CA GLY A 524 4.96 10.11 21.43
C GLY A 524 3.66 9.99 22.18
N TYR A 525 2.64 9.60 21.51
CA TYR A 525 1.32 9.45 22.08
C TYR A 525 0.96 7.98 22.24
N ALA A 526 0.46 7.59 23.41
CA ALA A 526 -0.35 6.39 23.54
C ALA A 526 -1.69 6.58 22.81
N SER A 527 -2.15 7.85 22.78
CA SER A 527 -3.35 8.29 22.07
C SER A 527 -3.09 9.71 21.59
N ALA A 528 -2.98 9.92 20.28
CA ALA A 528 -2.76 11.25 19.73
C ALA A 528 -3.99 12.14 19.90
N PRO A 529 -3.81 13.47 20.13
CA PRO A 529 -4.92 14.41 20.11
C PRO A 529 -5.47 14.56 18.69
N VAL A 530 -6.72 15.01 18.58
CA VAL A 530 -7.26 15.47 17.30
C VAL A 530 -6.38 16.55 16.70
N ASN A 531 -6.25 16.56 15.38
CA ASN A 531 -5.52 17.58 14.65
C ASN A 531 -6.27 17.93 13.35
N ALA A 532 -5.76 18.90 12.59
CA ALA A 532 -6.46 19.38 11.40
C ALA A 532 -6.71 18.32 10.34
N ALA A 533 -5.77 17.40 10.15
CA ALA A 533 -5.89 16.31 9.17
C ALA A 533 -6.70 15.12 9.70
N ASN A 534 -6.82 14.99 11.03
CA ASN A 534 -7.51 13.92 11.73
C ASN A 534 -8.41 14.53 12.82
N PRO A 535 -9.55 15.13 12.40
CA PRO A 535 -10.33 15.99 13.30
C PRO A 535 -11.30 15.23 14.22
N ARG A 536 -11.47 13.92 14.05
CA ARG A 536 -12.43 13.12 14.81
C ARG A 536 -11.73 12.33 15.91
N PRO A 537 -12.16 12.45 17.16
CA PRO A 537 -11.79 11.49 18.20
C PRO A 537 -12.49 10.15 17.92
N ASP A 538 -11.92 9.04 18.41
CA ASP A 538 -12.49 7.69 18.21
C ASP A 538 -12.91 7.43 16.75
N ASN A 539 -12.00 7.77 15.82
CA ASN A 539 -12.29 7.74 14.39
C ASN A 539 -12.34 6.32 13.83
N GLY A 540 -13.47 5.63 13.95
CA GLY A 540 -13.68 4.28 13.41
C GLY A 540 -13.93 4.24 11.90
N ALA A 541 -14.23 5.38 11.26
CA ALA A 541 -14.68 5.41 9.87
C ALA A 541 -13.63 5.94 8.86
N GLY A 542 -12.58 6.61 9.32
CA GLY A 542 -11.49 7.07 8.47
C GLY A 542 -11.83 8.18 7.47
N GLN A 543 -10.88 8.56 6.65
CA GLN A 543 -11.00 9.61 5.62
C GLN A 543 -10.00 9.41 4.49
N VAL A 544 -10.22 10.11 3.37
CA VAL A 544 -9.25 10.29 2.30
C VAL A 544 -8.77 11.73 2.31
N ILE A 545 -7.47 11.95 2.43
CA ILE A 545 -6.84 13.27 2.30
C ILE A 545 -6.34 13.48 0.88
N ARG A 546 -6.24 14.75 0.48
CA ARG A 546 -5.64 15.14 -0.79
C ARG A 546 -4.68 16.28 -0.58
N TRP A 547 -3.53 16.24 -1.27
CA TRP A 547 -2.61 17.36 -1.30
C TRP A 547 -2.05 17.61 -2.70
N ARG A 548 -1.56 18.82 -2.89
CA ARG A 548 -0.86 19.23 -4.10
C ARG A 548 0.37 20.05 -3.75
N GLU A 549 1.50 19.68 -4.32
CA GLU A 549 2.74 20.44 -4.22
C GLU A 549 2.74 21.62 -5.20
N GLY A 550 3.41 22.70 -4.80
CA GLY A 550 3.63 23.87 -5.64
C GLY A 550 4.96 23.78 -6.41
N SER A 551 5.45 24.95 -6.84
CA SER A 551 6.80 25.06 -7.44
C SER A 551 7.93 24.81 -6.42
N ASP A 552 7.66 25.00 -5.14
CA ASP A 552 8.53 24.58 -4.03
C ASP A 552 8.04 23.20 -3.57
N ALA A 553 8.82 22.17 -3.89
CA ALA A 553 8.49 20.79 -3.57
C ALA A 553 8.70 20.43 -2.08
N THR A 554 9.04 21.40 -1.24
CA THR A 554 9.13 21.24 0.23
C THR A 554 7.84 21.65 0.95
N VAL A 555 6.88 22.25 0.24
CA VAL A 555 5.60 22.68 0.78
C VAL A 555 4.44 22.22 -0.10
N PHE A 556 3.28 22.04 0.51
CA PHE A 556 2.07 21.63 -0.19
C PHE A 556 0.82 22.30 0.40
N ASN A 557 -0.28 22.27 -0.34
CA ASN A 557 -1.61 22.58 0.20
C ASN A 557 -2.42 21.29 0.25
N TRP A 558 -3.25 21.15 1.27
CA TRP A 558 -3.99 19.93 1.54
C TRP A 558 -5.41 20.18 2.02
N GLU A 559 -6.24 19.15 1.94
CA GLU A 559 -7.63 19.13 2.42
C GLU A 559 -8.07 17.67 2.66
N VAL A 560 -9.10 17.46 3.47
CA VAL A 560 -9.78 16.17 3.53
C VAL A 560 -10.75 16.09 2.35
N PHE A 561 -10.50 15.14 1.45
CA PHE A 561 -11.31 14.97 0.23
C PHE A 561 -12.67 14.35 0.52
N VAL A 562 -12.73 13.34 1.39
CA VAL A 562 -13.96 12.71 1.86
C VAL A 562 -13.76 12.07 3.23
N PHE A 563 -14.74 12.22 4.12
CA PHE A 563 -14.81 11.51 5.38
C PHE A 563 -15.66 10.24 5.22
N GLY A 564 -15.16 9.09 5.67
CA GLY A 564 -15.95 7.91 5.87
C GLY A 564 -16.96 8.10 7.01
N ALA A 565 -18.14 7.50 6.90
CA ALA A 565 -19.18 7.52 7.92
C ALA A 565 -20.28 6.52 7.57
N ALA A 566 -21.05 6.07 8.57
CA ALA A 566 -22.39 5.55 8.31
C ALA A 566 -23.36 6.70 8.02
N ALA A 567 -24.40 6.44 7.23
CA ALA A 567 -25.38 7.44 6.83
C ALA A 567 -26.10 8.09 8.05
N ALA A 568 -26.23 7.34 9.14
CA ALA A 568 -26.89 7.78 10.37
C ALA A 568 -25.96 8.38 11.42
N ASP A 569 -24.66 8.44 11.16
CA ASP A 569 -23.69 8.94 12.12
C ASP A 569 -23.91 10.45 12.39
N PRO A 570 -23.85 10.89 13.64
CA PRO A 570 -24.03 12.31 13.98
C PRO A 570 -22.89 13.18 13.45
N ASP A 571 -21.73 12.63 13.20
CA ASP A 571 -20.51 13.25 12.65
C ASP A 571 -20.23 12.86 11.20
N ASN A 572 -21.26 12.53 10.45
CA ASN A 572 -21.19 12.29 8.99
C ASN A 572 -20.88 13.60 8.25
N LEU A 573 -19.62 14.01 8.29
CA LEU A 573 -19.15 15.31 7.78
C LEU A 573 -19.28 15.43 6.26
N SER A 574 -19.19 14.31 5.52
CA SER A 574 -19.39 14.29 4.07
C SER A 574 -20.85 14.12 3.64
N GLY A 575 -21.79 13.96 4.59
CA GLY A 575 -23.22 13.83 4.31
C GLY A 575 -23.55 12.58 3.51
N LEU A 576 -22.81 11.49 3.70
CA LEU A 576 -23.00 10.22 3.02
C LEU A 576 -24.39 9.63 3.30
N THR A 577 -24.89 8.82 2.38
CA THR A 577 -26.18 8.14 2.45
C THR A 577 -25.98 6.63 2.42
N GLU A 578 -27.03 5.85 2.59
CA GLU A 578 -26.97 4.39 2.46
C GLU A 578 -26.39 3.92 1.12
N LEU A 579 -26.50 4.73 0.05
CA LEU A 579 -25.98 4.39 -1.27
C LEU A 579 -24.46 4.54 -1.41
N ASN A 580 -23.82 5.27 -0.52
CA ASN A 580 -22.37 5.56 -0.61
C ASN A 580 -21.65 5.67 0.75
N GLN A 581 -22.32 5.29 1.85
CA GLN A 581 -21.66 5.18 3.14
C GLN A 581 -20.53 4.14 3.07
N PHE A 582 -19.41 4.47 3.71
CA PHE A 582 -18.26 3.61 3.83
C PHE A 582 -17.48 3.93 5.10
N ALA A 583 -16.66 2.99 5.51
CA ALA A 583 -15.69 3.22 6.58
C ALA A 583 -14.41 2.45 6.29
N SER A 584 -13.35 2.80 7.01
CA SER A 584 -12.01 2.24 6.87
C SER A 584 -11.56 2.16 5.40
N PRO A 585 -11.41 3.32 4.72
CA PRO A 585 -10.85 3.34 3.37
C PRO A 585 -9.39 2.87 3.45
N ASP A 586 -9.06 1.94 2.57
CA ASP A 586 -7.78 1.27 2.50
C ASP A 586 -7.22 1.39 1.08
N GLY A 587 -7.52 0.44 0.19
CA GLY A 587 -7.07 0.48 -1.20
C GLY A 587 -7.53 1.73 -1.95
N LEU A 588 -6.62 2.33 -2.72
CA LEU A 588 -6.87 3.58 -3.44
C LEU A 588 -6.16 3.57 -4.80
N TRP A 589 -6.87 3.93 -5.85
CA TRP A 589 -6.27 4.02 -7.17
C TRP A 589 -6.90 5.11 -8.04
N TYR A 590 -6.07 6.01 -8.59
CA TYR A 590 -6.47 6.96 -9.62
C TYR A 590 -6.31 6.32 -11.00
N ASP A 591 -7.42 5.98 -11.61
CA ASP A 591 -7.50 5.38 -12.94
C ASP A 591 -7.53 6.50 -13.99
N ASP A 592 -6.37 6.87 -14.46
CA ASP A 592 -6.19 7.88 -15.50
C ASP A 592 -6.93 7.47 -16.80
N ARG A 593 -7.79 8.35 -17.28
CA ARG A 593 -8.59 8.19 -18.51
C ARG A 593 -8.13 9.12 -19.62
N GLY A 594 -7.05 9.86 -19.41
CA GLY A 594 -6.53 10.85 -20.32
C GLY A 594 -7.26 12.19 -20.28
N ASP A 595 -6.72 13.18 -20.97
CA ASP A 595 -7.26 14.54 -21.06
C ASP A 595 -7.53 15.24 -19.71
N GLY A 596 -6.78 14.87 -18.65
CA GLY A 596 -6.95 15.38 -17.29
C GLY A 596 -8.24 14.89 -16.62
N ASN A 597 -8.69 13.71 -16.98
CA ASN A 597 -9.82 13.04 -16.38
C ASN A 597 -9.38 11.67 -15.82
N GLY A 598 -9.94 11.29 -14.68
CA GLY A 598 -9.70 9.98 -14.07
C GLY A 598 -10.81 9.59 -13.11
N ILE A 599 -10.85 8.32 -12.79
CA ILE A 599 -11.74 7.79 -11.75
C ILE A 599 -10.86 7.49 -10.53
N LEU A 600 -11.20 8.07 -9.39
CA LEU A 600 -10.63 7.68 -8.11
C LEU A 600 -11.47 6.51 -7.56
N TRP A 601 -10.84 5.35 -7.48
CA TRP A 601 -11.40 4.14 -6.87
C TRP A 601 -10.97 4.08 -5.41
N ILE A 602 -11.91 3.76 -4.51
CA ILE A 602 -11.69 3.65 -3.06
C ILE A 602 -12.19 2.27 -2.64
N GLN A 603 -11.33 1.49 -2.00
CA GLN A 603 -11.60 0.16 -1.45
C GLN A 603 -11.64 0.24 0.08
N THR A 604 -12.22 -0.77 0.74
CA THR A 604 -12.37 -0.78 2.20
C THR A 604 -11.92 -2.08 2.82
N ASP A 605 -11.29 -1.97 4.02
CA ASP A 605 -11.12 -3.04 5.02
C ASP A 605 -11.92 -2.67 6.27
N ASN A 606 -13.23 -2.85 6.18
CA ASN A 606 -14.18 -2.25 7.09
C ASN A 606 -14.38 -3.07 8.37
N GLY A 607 -14.02 -2.47 9.50
CA GLY A 607 -14.31 -2.97 10.84
C GLY A 607 -15.36 -2.15 11.61
N TYR A 608 -15.91 -1.08 11.04
CA TYR A 608 -16.82 -0.16 11.70
C TYR A 608 -18.26 -0.69 11.70
N GLY A 609 -18.74 -1.14 12.86
CA GLY A 609 -20.05 -1.80 13.05
C GLY A 609 -21.23 -1.12 12.34
N PRO A 610 -21.44 0.20 12.46
CA PRO A 610 -22.54 0.88 11.80
C PRO A 610 -22.59 0.74 10.27
N VAL A 611 -21.43 0.50 9.62
CA VAL A 611 -21.36 0.22 8.17
C VAL A 611 -21.40 -1.28 7.89
N THR A 612 -20.70 -2.13 8.67
CA THR A 612 -20.70 -3.59 8.47
C THR A 612 -22.05 -4.23 8.73
N ASP A 613 -22.91 -3.62 9.54
CA ASP A 613 -24.30 -4.07 9.73
C ASP A 613 -25.17 -3.88 8.47
N TYR A 614 -24.74 -3.03 7.53
CA TYR A 614 -25.48 -2.70 6.30
C TYR A 614 -24.86 -3.33 5.05
N THR A 615 -23.53 -3.41 4.96
CA THR A 615 -22.83 -3.90 3.76
C THR A 615 -21.50 -4.54 4.12
N ASN A 616 -21.09 -5.54 3.35
CA ASN A 616 -19.73 -6.03 3.32
C ASN A 616 -18.78 -4.97 2.73
N ASP A 617 -17.51 -5.26 2.68
CA ASP A 617 -16.49 -4.42 2.07
C ASP A 617 -16.75 -4.13 0.60
N GLN A 618 -16.27 -3.00 0.12
CA GLN A 618 -16.79 -2.39 -1.08
C GLN A 618 -15.74 -1.66 -1.90
N LEU A 619 -16.09 -1.45 -3.17
CA LEU A 619 -15.37 -0.58 -4.11
C LEU A 619 -16.27 0.60 -4.47
N LEU A 620 -15.79 1.81 -4.18
CA LEU A 620 -16.47 3.05 -4.56
C LEU A 620 -15.71 3.76 -5.67
N ALA A 621 -16.39 4.63 -6.39
CA ALA A 621 -15.83 5.42 -7.48
C ALA A 621 -16.29 6.87 -7.43
N VAL A 622 -15.39 7.77 -7.75
CA VAL A 622 -15.69 9.20 -7.97
C VAL A 622 -14.81 9.75 -9.09
N VAL A 623 -15.30 10.72 -9.84
CA VAL A 623 -14.50 11.51 -10.80
C VAL A 623 -14.10 12.81 -10.12
N PRO A 624 -12.87 12.96 -9.59
CA PRO A 624 -12.49 14.13 -8.82
C PRO A 624 -12.63 15.46 -9.59
N GLY A 625 -12.37 15.43 -10.90
CA GLY A 625 -12.54 16.60 -11.78
C GLY A 625 -13.97 17.11 -11.91
N ASN A 626 -14.96 16.30 -11.57
CA ASN A 626 -16.40 16.68 -11.59
C ASN A 626 -16.92 17.09 -10.21
N VAL A 627 -16.13 16.91 -9.14
CA VAL A 627 -16.57 17.30 -7.80
C VAL A 627 -16.76 18.82 -7.76
N GLU A 628 -18.03 19.23 -7.70
CA GLU A 628 -18.37 20.64 -7.62
C GLU A 628 -17.82 21.22 -6.31
N LYS A 629 -17.30 22.44 -6.39
CA LYS A 629 -16.86 23.17 -5.22
C LYS A 629 -18.05 23.35 -4.28
N SER A 630 -17.95 22.79 -3.08
CA SER A 630 -18.88 23.08 -1.99
C SER A 630 -18.64 24.50 -1.45
N ASP A 631 -19.36 24.95 -0.44
CA ASP A 631 -19.26 26.30 0.14
C ASP A 631 -17.78 26.66 0.48
N GLY A 632 -17.07 27.17 -0.48
CA GLY A 632 -15.64 27.45 -0.44
C GLY A 632 -14.98 27.14 -1.78
N ASP A 633 -13.66 27.25 -1.85
CA ASP A 633 -12.91 26.97 -3.09
C ASP A 633 -12.48 25.50 -3.26
N ALA A 634 -12.73 24.63 -2.26
CA ALA A 634 -12.31 23.23 -2.27
C ALA A 634 -13.31 22.31 -2.99
N ALA A 635 -12.83 21.48 -3.90
CA ALA A 635 -13.59 20.45 -4.59
C ALA A 635 -13.55 19.13 -3.78
N VAL A 636 -14.30 19.08 -2.68
CA VAL A 636 -14.37 17.95 -1.74
C VAL A 636 -15.78 17.37 -1.66
N ILE A 637 -15.90 16.12 -1.25
CA ILE A 637 -17.20 15.46 -1.06
C ILE A 637 -17.87 15.99 0.22
N GLY A 638 -19.05 16.55 0.06
CA GLY A 638 -19.90 17.05 1.13
C GLY A 638 -21.36 16.80 0.87
N SER A 639 -22.24 17.23 1.76
CA SER A 639 -23.72 16.98 1.70
C SER A 639 -24.38 17.42 0.39
N ALA A 640 -23.82 18.44 -0.29
CA ALA A 640 -24.38 18.97 -1.52
C ALA A 640 -24.06 18.12 -2.77
N ASN A 641 -22.97 17.36 -2.73
CA ASN A 641 -22.42 16.66 -3.90
C ASN A 641 -22.06 15.18 -3.63
N GLN A 642 -22.39 14.65 -2.46
CA GLN A 642 -22.03 13.27 -2.06
C GLN A 642 -22.52 12.20 -3.07
N VAL A 643 -23.56 12.48 -3.85
CA VAL A 643 -24.07 11.58 -4.91
C VAL A 643 -23.04 11.32 -6.02
N GLN A 644 -21.97 12.10 -6.11
CA GLN A 644 -20.89 11.90 -7.06
C GLN A 644 -19.98 10.74 -6.66
N LEU A 645 -19.93 10.37 -5.38
CA LEU A 645 -19.32 9.15 -4.90
C LEU A 645 -20.32 8.00 -5.00
N ARG A 646 -20.00 6.96 -5.77
CA ARG A 646 -20.90 5.85 -6.08
C ARG A 646 -20.29 4.51 -5.66
N ARG A 647 -21.09 3.64 -5.04
CA ARG A 647 -20.71 2.24 -4.78
C ARG A 647 -20.79 1.45 -6.07
N PHE A 648 -19.65 0.89 -6.48
CA PHE A 648 -19.52 0.11 -7.72
C PHE A 648 -19.59 -1.40 -7.44
N ALA A 649 -18.92 -1.91 -6.40
CA ALA A 649 -18.96 -3.31 -6.08
C ALA A 649 -19.05 -3.52 -4.57
N VAL A 650 -19.57 -4.69 -4.17
CA VAL A 650 -19.55 -5.19 -2.78
C VAL A 650 -18.96 -6.59 -2.80
N GLY A 651 -18.03 -6.86 -1.89
CA GLY A 651 -17.38 -8.16 -1.72
C GLY A 651 -18.24 -9.17 -0.94
N PRO A 652 -17.81 -10.45 -0.89
CA PRO A 652 -18.47 -11.47 -0.09
C PRO A 652 -18.28 -11.25 1.42
N ASN A 653 -18.96 -12.04 2.22
CA ASN A 653 -18.89 -11.97 3.69
C ASN A 653 -17.45 -12.14 4.22
N GLY A 654 -17.09 -11.27 5.15
CA GLY A 654 -15.83 -11.34 5.91
C GLY A 654 -14.59 -11.02 5.11
N CYS A 655 -14.74 -10.57 3.86
CA CYS A 655 -13.61 -10.15 3.06
C CYS A 655 -13.19 -8.71 3.34
N GLU A 656 -12.01 -8.39 2.87
CA GLU A 656 -11.56 -7.07 2.47
C GLU A 656 -11.59 -6.99 0.95
N VAL A 657 -11.91 -5.82 0.39
CA VAL A 657 -11.79 -5.53 -1.04
C VAL A 657 -10.53 -4.71 -1.24
N THR A 658 -9.51 -5.31 -1.83
CA THR A 658 -8.18 -4.70 -1.97
C THR A 658 -7.58 -4.95 -3.34
N GLY A 659 -6.39 -4.44 -3.60
CA GLY A 659 -5.66 -4.55 -4.86
C GLY A 659 -6.51 -4.15 -6.06
N ILE A 660 -6.01 -3.29 -6.92
CA ILE A 660 -6.79 -2.81 -8.07
C ILE A 660 -5.89 -2.47 -9.26
N CYS A 661 -6.26 -2.93 -10.44
CA CYS A 661 -5.68 -2.46 -11.70
C CYS A 661 -6.63 -2.74 -12.87
N ALA A 662 -6.48 -2.00 -13.97
CA ALA A 662 -7.25 -2.24 -15.18
C ALA A 662 -6.36 -2.55 -16.38
N THR A 663 -6.92 -3.23 -17.38
CA THR A 663 -6.27 -3.35 -18.69
C THR A 663 -6.06 -1.98 -19.34
N PRO A 664 -5.05 -1.81 -20.22
CA PRO A 664 -4.80 -0.52 -20.87
C PRO A 664 -6.00 0.05 -21.64
N ASP A 665 -6.85 -0.81 -22.22
CA ASP A 665 -8.09 -0.42 -22.89
C ASP A 665 -9.30 -0.19 -21.93
N LYS A 666 -9.06 -0.30 -20.61
CA LYS A 666 -10.05 -0.11 -19.55
C LYS A 666 -11.30 -1.00 -19.63
N THR A 667 -11.24 -2.10 -20.39
CA THR A 667 -12.38 -3.03 -20.57
C THR A 667 -12.44 -4.15 -19.54
N ALA A 668 -11.40 -4.29 -18.70
CA ALA A 668 -11.36 -5.22 -17.58
C ALA A 668 -10.71 -4.56 -16.37
N LEU A 669 -11.37 -4.66 -15.23
CA LEU A 669 -10.91 -4.21 -13.92
C LEU A 669 -10.64 -5.44 -13.06
N PHE A 670 -9.44 -5.56 -12.53
CA PHE A 670 -9.06 -6.59 -11.59
C PHE A 670 -9.09 -6.01 -10.17
N ILE A 671 -9.70 -6.76 -9.26
CA ILE A 671 -9.68 -6.48 -7.81
C ILE A 671 -9.31 -7.76 -7.06
N ASN A 672 -8.83 -7.64 -5.85
CA ASN A 672 -8.60 -8.77 -4.96
C ASN A 672 -9.66 -8.83 -3.87
N ILE A 673 -10.07 -10.05 -3.55
CA ILE A 673 -10.89 -10.40 -2.40
C ILE A 673 -9.98 -11.09 -1.41
N GLN A 674 -9.63 -10.41 -0.33
CA GLN A 674 -8.77 -10.92 0.73
C GLN A 674 -9.62 -11.54 1.84
N HIS A 675 -9.11 -12.52 2.53
CA HIS A 675 -9.68 -13.22 3.70
C HIS A 675 -11.20 -13.47 3.70
N PRO A 676 -11.81 -13.95 2.59
CA PRO A 676 -13.24 -14.21 2.58
C PRO A 676 -13.61 -15.25 3.65
N GLY A 677 -14.82 -15.10 4.22
CA GLY A 677 -15.26 -15.98 5.30
C GLY A 677 -15.55 -17.42 4.83
N ASN A 678 -16.14 -17.59 3.64
CA ASN A 678 -16.58 -18.89 3.12
C ASN A 678 -16.64 -18.93 1.58
N TRP A 679 -16.09 -17.99 0.88
CA TRP A 679 -16.14 -17.81 -0.58
C TRP A 679 -14.77 -18.18 -1.22
N PRO A 680 -14.63 -18.53 -2.53
CA PRO A 680 -15.69 -18.79 -3.51
C PRO A 680 -16.02 -20.27 -3.63
N SER A 681 -17.24 -20.58 -4.08
CA SER A 681 -17.67 -21.94 -4.41
C SER A 681 -17.77 -22.23 -5.91
N SER A 682 -17.52 -21.25 -6.77
CA SER A 682 -17.52 -21.38 -8.24
C SER A 682 -16.58 -20.35 -8.91
N ASP A 683 -16.34 -20.52 -10.20
CA ASP A 683 -15.59 -19.55 -11.03
C ASP A 683 -16.40 -18.26 -11.34
N ASP A 684 -17.73 -18.32 -11.17
CA ASP A 684 -18.59 -17.14 -11.21
C ASP A 684 -18.58 -16.49 -9.84
N ALA A 685 -17.95 -15.34 -9.73
CA ALA A 685 -17.75 -14.62 -8.47
C ALA A 685 -19.09 -14.13 -7.85
N THR A 686 -20.15 -14.02 -8.65
CA THR A 686 -21.47 -13.52 -8.24
C THR A 686 -22.37 -14.62 -7.67
N VAL A 687 -21.92 -15.87 -7.68
CA VAL A 687 -22.67 -16.99 -7.11
C VAL A 687 -22.42 -17.06 -5.62
N GLU A 688 -23.50 -16.95 -4.85
CA GLU A 688 -23.44 -17.10 -3.39
C GLU A 688 -22.95 -18.50 -2.98
N THR A 689 -22.15 -18.58 -1.94
CA THR A 689 -21.60 -19.84 -1.45
C THR A 689 -22.71 -20.76 -0.99
N SER A 690 -22.72 -22.00 -1.50
CA SER A 690 -23.78 -22.99 -1.25
C SER A 690 -23.59 -23.86 0.00
N GLY A 691 -22.64 -23.55 0.86
CA GLY A 691 -22.29 -24.30 2.07
C GLY A 691 -20.90 -23.94 2.56
N THR A 692 -20.40 -24.66 3.56
CA THR A 692 -19.05 -24.45 4.06
C THR A 692 -18.04 -24.95 3.02
N VAL A 693 -17.21 -24.05 2.54
CA VAL A 693 -16.07 -24.34 1.66
C VAL A 693 -14.79 -23.83 2.33
N ARG A 694 -13.64 -24.30 1.90
CA ARG A 694 -12.36 -23.76 2.33
C ARG A 694 -12.20 -22.35 1.73
N PRO A 695 -12.16 -21.29 2.54
CA PRO A 695 -12.09 -19.91 1.99
C PRO A 695 -10.81 -19.70 1.21
N ARG A 696 -10.90 -19.00 0.09
CA ARG A 696 -9.76 -18.73 -0.78
C ARG A 696 -9.75 -17.26 -1.21
N ALA A 697 -8.78 -16.50 -0.71
CA ALA A 697 -8.48 -15.20 -1.30
C ALA A 697 -8.31 -15.33 -2.82
N SER A 698 -8.85 -14.39 -3.58
CA SER A 698 -8.93 -14.54 -5.04
C SER A 698 -8.84 -13.21 -5.76
N THR A 699 -8.20 -13.22 -6.94
CA THR A 699 -8.35 -12.12 -7.89
C THR A 699 -9.64 -12.29 -8.66
N VAL A 700 -10.41 -11.24 -8.77
CA VAL A 700 -11.67 -11.15 -9.52
C VAL A 700 -11.51 -10.16 -10.66
N VAL A 701 -11.93 -10.52 -11.86
CA VAL A 701 -12.01 -9.61 -13.00
C VAL A 701 -13.45 -9.18 -13.22
N ILE A 702 -13.69 -7.88 -13.26
CA ILE A 702 -14.99 -7.28 -13.56
C ILE A 702 -14.97 -6.74 -14.99
N GLN A 703 -16.00 -7.05 -15.77
CA GLN A 703 -16.12 -6.65 -17.16
C GLN A 703 -17.57 -6.21 -17.48
N ARG A 704 -17.73 -5.32 -18.45
CA ARG A 704 -19.06 -5.00 -18.97
C ARG A 704 -19.51 -6.10 -19.95
N GLU A 705 -20.79 -6.45 -19.91
CA GLU A 705 -21.41 -7.44 -20.82
C GLU A 705 -21.34 -6.99 -22.29
N ASP A 706 -21.35 -5.69 -22.55
CA ASP A 706 -21.25 -5.09 -23.88
C ASP A 706 -19.80 -4.89 -24.36
N GLY A 707 -18.80 -5.22 -23.51
CA GLY A 707 -17.39 -5.07 -23.80
C GLY A 707 -16.86 -3.63 -23.74
N GLY A 708 -17.63 -2.70 -23.19
CA GLY A 708 -17.24 -1.30 -23.02
C GLY A 708 -16.26 -1.09 -21.87
N GLU A 709 -15.79 0.15 -21.73
CA GLU A 709 -14.89 0.55 -20.63
C GLU A 709 -15.62 0.50 -19.29
N ILE A 710 -14.87 0.10 -18.26
CA ILE A 710 -15.37 0.01 -16.88
C ILE A 710 -15.62 1.41 -16.32
N GLY A 711 -16.79 1.59 -15.71
CA GLY A 711 -17.16 2.82 -15.00
C GLY A 711 -17.76 3.94 -15.87
N VAL A 712 -17.63 3.88 -17.19
CA VAL A 712 -18.06 4.94 -18.11
C VAL A 712 -18.90 4.41 -19.24
#